data_a0de620124abc858fb726e7d16147f80
#
_entry.id   a0de620124abc858fb726e7d16147f80
#
_cell.length_a   1.000
_cell.length_b   1.000
_cell.length_c   1.000
_cell.angle_alpha   90.00
_cell.angle_beta   90.00
_cell.angle_gamma   90.00
#
_symmetry.space_group_name_H-M   'P 1'
#
loop_
_entity.id
_entity.type
_entity.pdbx_description
1 polymer ?
#
loop_
_entity_poly.entity_id
_entity_poly.type
_entity_poly.pdbx_seq_one_letter_code
_entity_poly.pdbx_strand_id
1 'polypeptide(L)'
;MRSQLTSIAMTLAMSAFGQTNDSLQVDSMKTQNIQNVTITSRRAGIRRMGGAVNGVMINREELFKAACCNLGESFATNPSVDVNYSDAATGAKQIRLLGLSGTYVQMLTENLPNFRGAAAPYSLDYVPGPWMYSIQVSKGASSVRNGYESITGQIDVEYLKPDNDQGVTVNLYGGTLGRMEANADANVHLDDKLSTEVLAHYQDDFGHHDINDDGFLDQPNVRQWNLQNRWKWKGEHYMFHGGVSLLKEKREGGQSHHTSPDTHHLYQIGIETDRYEGYMKHAFILDTEHGTNIALMGNATMHLLNADYGMNHFDVNQKNVYAQLLFETNFTEQHNLSAGFSLNYDYLTKEDQETVPGVYAQYTYNLNDKVVAMAGVRADHSSRYGTFFTPRLHLKLTPNEVVSFRLSAGKGYRTVHALAENNYLLASGRTLVVDDLDQESAWNYGISSSLNIPLQGRTLKLNAEYYHTHFIRQAIIDYDSNPSMIRITNLEGKSYSNTVQVDASYPVVKGLELTAAWRWNDVKSTYGGQLMEKPLTSRYKGLVTASYKTPLGLWQVDATLQLNGGGRMPTPIDGLWSERFHAYEQVSAQVTRWFRHFSIYVGGENLTGFRQKQAIVNADDPWSDTFDSTMVWGPVHGAVFYAGVRINFGRL
;
A
#
# COMPACT_ATOMS: atom_id res chain seq x y z
N MET A 1 -0.82 -38.46 10.41
CA MET A 1 -1.61 -37.33 10.89
C MET A 1 -1.80 -36.16 9.88
N ARG A 2 -1.12 -36.16 8.73
CA ARG A 2 -1.29 -35.10 7.69
C ARG A 2 -2.50 -35.30 6.75
N SER A 3 -3.09 -36.48 6.69
CA SER A 3 -4.21 -36.77 5.75
C SER A 3 -5.61 -36.57 6.32
N GLN A 4 -5.75 -36.33 7.61
CA GLN A 4 -7.07 -36.17 8.26
C GLN A 4 -7.53 -34.70 8.42
N LEU A 5 -6.62 -33.75 8.34
CA LEU A 5 -6.97 -32.32 8.42
C LEU A 5 -7.54 -31.77 7.11
N THR A 6 -7.17 -32.34 5.98
CA THR A 6 -7.67 -31.93 4.65
C THR A 6 -9.12 -32.38 4.42
N SER A 7 -9.54 -33.48 5.04
CA SER A 7 -10.92 -34.00 4.92
C SER A 7 -11.94 -33.25 5.79
N ILE A 8 -11.51 -32.66 6.90
CA ILE A 8 -12.40 -31.94 7.82
C ILE A 8 -12.79 -30.57 7.27
N ALA A 9 -11.91 -29.90 6.56
CA ALA A 9 -12.21 -28.59 5.94
C ALA A 9 -13.19 -28.71 4.76
N MET A 10 -13.18 -29.85 4.06
CA MET A 10 -14.07 -30.09 2.91
C MET A 10 -15.46 -30.60 3.33
N THR A 11 -15.59 -31.28 4.47
CA THR A 11 -16.86 -31.85 4.96
C THR A 11 -17.74 -30.81 5.66
N LEU A 12 -17.17 -29.74 6.22
CA LEU A 12 -17.92 -28.63 6.83
C LEU A 12 -18.52 -27.66 5.79
N ALA A 13 -18.01 -27.67 4.56
CA ALA A 13 -18.56 -26.85 3.48
C ALA A 13 -19.77 -27.46 2.75
N MET A 14 -20.06 -28.76 2.95
CA MET A 14 -21.13 -29.48 2.20
C MET A 14 -22.44 -29.70 2.97
N SER A 15 -22.54 -29.31 4.25
CA SER A 15 -23.73 -29.62 5.07
C SER A 15 -24.70 -28.45 5.29
N ALA A 16 -24.53 -27.31 4.59
CA ALA A 16 -25.38 -26.12 4.79
C ALA A 16 -26.31 -25.79 3.61
N PHE A 17 -26.86 -26.80 2.91
CA PHE A 17 -27.87 -26.56 1.87
C PHE A 17 -29.25 -26.88 2.38
N GLY A 18 -30.02 -25.88 2.71
CA GLY A 18 -31.45 -25.96 2.96
C GLY A 18 -32.13 -24.64 2.63
N GLN A 19 -33.06 -24.72 1.72
CA GLN A 19 -33.83 -23.62 1.10
C GLN A 19 -34.69 -22.82 2.07
N THR A 20 -34.86 -21.50 1.81
CA THR A 20 -36.21 -20.87 1.72
C THR A 20 -36.13 -19.50 1.03
N ASN A 21 -37.02 -19.27 0.07
CA ASN A 21 -37.32 -17.98 -0.55
C ASN A 21 -38.13 -17.11 0.41
N ASP A 22 -37.82 -15.84 0.56
CA ASP A 22 -38.80 -14.77 0.57
C ASP A 22 -38.17 -13.40 0.35
N SER A 23 -38.79 -12.62 -0.53
CA SER A 23 -38.42 -11.26 -0.91
C SER A 23 -39.05 -10.27 0.07
N LEU A 24 -38.23 -9.50 0.82
CA LEU A 24 -38.70 -8.34 1.55
C LEU A 24 -37.86 -7.11 1.16
N GLN A 25 -38.58 -6.08 0.72
CA GLN A 25 -38.04 -4.73 0.52
C GLN A 25 -37.51 -4.19 1.86
N VAL A 26 -36.27 -3.77 1.90
CA VAL A 26 -35.68 -3.10 3.06
C VAL A 26 -35.74 -1.60 2.85
N ASP A 27 -36.54 -0.97 3.67
CA ASP A 27 -36.64 0.48 3.84
C ASP A 27 -35.26 1.05 4.32
N SER A 28 -34.91 2.19 3.76
CA SER A 28 -33.62 2.85 3.99
C SER A 28 -33.53 3.44 5.39
N MET A 29 -32.94 2.71 6.33
CA MET A 29 -32.45 3.31 7.57
C MET A 29 -31.20 4.15 7.30
N LYS A 30 -31.24 5.42 7.70
CA LYS A 30 -30.08 6.32 7.75
C LYS A 30 -29.06 5.77 8.74
N THR A 31 -28.08 5.04 8.25
CA THR A 31 -26.88 4.72 9.02
C THR A 31 -26.04 5.99 9.13
N GLN A 32 -25.98 6.61 10.30
CA GLN A 32 -24.98 7.65 10.56
C GLN A 32 -23.62 7.00 10.67
N ASN A 33 -22.75 7.40 9.75
CA ASN A 33 -21.40 6.88 9.62
C ASN A 33 -20.52 7.36 10.77
N ILE A 34 -19.97 6.46 11.53
CA ILE A 34 -18.64 6.61 12.15
C ILE A 34 -17.70 6.90 10.99
N GLN A 35 -17.16 8.10 10.87
CA GLN A 35 -16.48 8.69 9.70
C GLN A 35 -15.62 7.74 8.84
N ASN A 36 -16.22 6.76 8.27
CA ASN A 36 -15.84 6.10 7.04
C ASN A 36 -16.93 6.46 6.05
N VAL A 37 -16.65 7.43 5.20
CA VAL A 37 -17.59 7.87 4.17
C VAL A 37 -17.78 6.72 3.19
N THR A 38 -18.79 5.89 3.44
CA THR A 38 -19.26 4.93 2.43
C THR A 38 -20.04 5.71 1.37
N ILE A 39 -19.33 6.23 0.37
CA ILE A 39 -19.98 6.87 -0.77
C ILE A 39 -20.38 5.78 -1.75
N THR A 40 -21.63 5.37 -1.69
CA THR A 40 -22.26 4.59 -2.75
C THR A 40 -22.51 5.47 -3.97
N SER A 41 -21.58 5.54 -4.88
CA SER A 41 -21.77 6.11 -6.21
C SER A 41 -21.01 5.27 -7.24
N ARG A 42 -21.75 4.74 -8.20
CA ARG A 42 -21.29 3.88 -9.32
C ARG A 42 -20.52 4.65 -10.41
N ARG A 43 -19.60 5.54 -10.07
CA ARG A 43 -18.79 6.26 -11.06
C ARG A 43 -17.31 5.97 -10.80
N ALA A 44 -16.63 5.44 -11.83
CA ALA A 44 -15.18 5.28 -11.84
C ALA A 44 -14.50 6.66 -11.75
N GLY A 45 -13.24 6.69 -11.33
CA GLY A 45 -12.39 7.87 -11.25
C GLY A 45 -11.83 8.12 -9.86
N ILE A 46 -10.79 8.92 -9.80
CA ILE A 46 -10.13 9.29 -8.54
C ILE A 46 -11.13 10.07 -7.68
N ARG A 47 -11.44 9.55 -6.50
CA ARG A 47 -12.37 10.18 -5.56
C ARG A 47 -11.62 10.77 -4.40
N ARG A 48 -11.83 12.04 -4.14
CA ARG A 48 -11.35 12.69 -2.92
C ARG A 48 -12.29 12.41 -1.75
N MET A 49 -11.69 12.15 -0.59
CA MET A 49 -12.43 11.95 0.65
C MET A 49 -13.09 13.26 1.08
N GLY A 50 -14.30 13.17 1.64
CA GLY A 50 -15.09 14.34 2.03
C GLY A 50 -14.60 15.10 3.26
N GLY A 51 -13.82 14.46 4.13
CA GLY A 51 -13.33 15.00 5.39
C GLY A 51 -12.27 16.11 5.28
N ALA A 52 -11.78 16.57 6.44
CA ALA A 52 -10.73 17.59 6.54
C ALA A 52 -9.35 17.06 6.08
N VAL A 53 -9.08 15.77 6.25
CA VAL A 53 -7.86 15.12 5.78
C VAL A 53 -7.87 15.05 4.25
N ASN A 54 -6.76 15.42 3.61
CA ASN A 54 -6.62 15.30 2.17
C ASN A 54 -6.36 13.84 1.80
N GLY A 55 -7.34 13.18 1.23
CA GLY A 55 -7.26 11.77 0.86
C GLY A 55 -7.94 11.46 -0.46
N VAL A 56 -7.50 10.38 -1.07
CA VAL A 56 -8.02 9.81 -2.32
C VAL A 56 -8.44 8.38 -2.04
N MET A 57 -9.58 7.98 -2.57
CA MET A 57 -10.06 6.60 -2.53
C MET A 57 -9.93 5.98 -3.93
N ILE A 58 -9.24 4.86 -4.00
CA ILE A 58 -9.19 3.96 -5.14
C ILE A 58 -10.25 2.89 -4.86
N ASN A 59 -11.34 2.91 -5.59
CA ASN A 59 -12.42 1.95 -5.41
C ASN A 59 -12.21 0.72 -6.30
N ARG A 60 -13.07 -0.30 -6.13
CA ARG A 60 -13.00 -1.56 -6.90
C ARG A 60 -13.09 -1.35 -8.42
N GLU A 61 -13.85 -0.36 -8.89
CA GLU A 61 -13.95 -0.04 -10.32
C GLU A 61 -12.63 0.52 -10.87
N GLU A 62 -11.92 1.30 -10.08
CA GLU A 62 -10.58 1.81 -10.42
C GLU A 62 -9.53 0.70 -10.41
N LEU A 63 -9.59 -0.20 -9.42
CA LEU A 63 -8.74 -1.38 -9.33
C LEU A 63 -8.88 -2.32 -10.55
N PHE A 64 -10.03 -2.34 -11.21
CA PHE A 64 -10.27 -3.17 -12.40
C PHE A 64 -9.75 -2.57 -13.71
N LYS A 65 -9.25 -1.33 -13.72
CA LYS A 65 -8.67 -0.70 -14.92
C LYS A 65 -7.31 -1.29 -15.33
N ALA A 66 -6.62 -1.93 -14.41
CA ALA A 66 -5.44 -2.74 -14.64
C ALA A 66 -5.64 -4.14 -14.04
N ALA A 67 -4.87 -5.14 -14.44
CA ALA A 67 -4.87 -6.42 -13.74
C ALA A 67 -4.06 -6.24 -12.45
N CYS A 68 -4.71 -5.69 -11.42
CA CYS A 68 -4.09 -5.54 -10.12
C CYS A 68 -3.99 -6.91 -9.46
N CYS A 69 -2.85 -7.57 -9.61
CA CYS A 69 -2.60 -8.86 -8.98
C CYS A 69 -2.27 -8.71 -7.50
N ASN A 70 -1.65 -7.57 -7.11
CA ASN A 70 -1.29 -7.27 -5.73
C ASN A 70 -1.46 -5.77 -5.41
N LEU A 71 -1.21 -5.41 -4.15
CA LEU A 71 -1.31 -4.01 -3.69
C LEU A 71 -0.36 -3.08 -4.45
N GLY A 72 0.86 -3.51 -4.76
CA GLY A 72 1.84 -2.70 -5.49
C GLY A 72 1.33 -2.27 -6.87
N GLU A 73 0.79 -3.18 -7.63
CA GLU A 73 0.26 -2.95 -8.98
C GLU A 73 -1.00 -2.06 -8.97
N SER A 74 -1.73 -2.03 -7.85
CA SER A 74 -2.96 -1.23 -7.69
C SER A 74 -2.72 0.27 -7.78
N PHE A 75 -1.49 0.73 -7.67
CA PHE A 75 -1.14 2.16 -7.78
C PHE A 75 -0.73 2.59 -9.19
N ALA A 76 -0.72 1.68 -10.17
CA ALA A 76 -0.28 1.98 -11.54
C ALA A 76 -1.06 3.12 -12.21
N THR A 77 -2.34 3.31 -11.87
CA THR A 77 -3.20 4.40 -12.36
C THR A 77 -3.29 5.59 -11.40
N ASN A 78 -2.59 5.56 -10.25
CA ASN A 78 -2.66 6.60 -9.23
C ASN A 78 -1.46 7.57 -9.34
N PRO A 79 -1.71 8.89 -9.50
CA PRO A 79 -0.62 9.86 -9.64
C PRO A 79 0.11 10.17 -8.34
N SER A 80 -0.45 9.79 -7.19
CA SER A 80 0.03 10.20 -5.87
C SER A 80 1.02 9.25 -5.25
N VAL A 81 0.95 7.97 -5.62
CA VAL A 81 1.78 6.90 -5.07
C VAL A 81 2.64 6.33 -6.18
N ASP A 82 3.93 6.21 -5.92
CA ASP A 82 4.84 5.43 -6.76
C ASP A 82 5.13 4.10 -6.10
N VAL A 83 5.33 3.08 -6.91
CA VAL A 83 5.88 1.79 -6.49
C VAL A 83 7.12 1.54 -7.31
N ASN A 84 8.23 1.33 -6.63
CA ASN A 84 9.54 1.11 -7.25
C ASN A 84 10.18 -0.14 -6.65
N TYR A 85 10.96 -0.85 -7.45
CA TYR A 85 11.86 -1.86 -6.91
C TYR A 85 12.92 -1.19 -6.03
N SER A 86 13.24 -1.81 -4.92
CA SER A 86 14.36 -1.44 -4.04
C SER A 86 15.59 -2.26 -4.33
N ASP A 87 15.38 -3.44 -4.94
CA ASP A 87 16.42 -4.40 -5.28
C ASP A 87 15.97 -5.25 -6.46
N ALA A 88 16.85 -5.47 -7.44
CA ALA A 88 16.54 -6.22 -8.65
C ALA A 88 16.50 -7.72 -8.41
N ALA A 89 17.42 -8.25 -7.61
CA ALA A 89 17.60 -9.69 -7.45
C ALA A 89 16.57 -10.32 -6.49
N THR A 90 16.16 -9.58 -5.44
CA THR A 90 15.13 -10.05 -4.48
C THR A 90 13.71 -9.69 -4.90
N GLY A 91 13.55 -8.72 -5.81
CA GLY A 91 12.25 -8.17 -6.17
C GLY A 91 11.58 -7.37 -5.05
N ALA A 92 12.32 -6.94 -4.02
CA ALA A 92 11.81 -6.06 -2.98
C ALA A 92 11.28 -4.75 -3.59
N LYS A 93 10.11 -4.31 -3.12
CA LYS A 93 9.43 -3.11 -3.62
C LYS A 93 9.12 -2.14 -2.48
N GLN A 94 9.10 -0.86 -2.78
CA GLN A 94 8.66 0.15 -1.85
C GLN A 94 7.70 1.14 -2.48
N ILE A 95 6.75 1.60 -1.66
CA ILE A 95 5.93 2.76 -1.97
C ILE A 95 6.77 4.03 -1.81
N ARG A 96 6.46 5.05 -2.60
CA ARG A 96 6.88 6.43 -2.36
C ARG A 96 5.67 7.34 -2.35
N LEU A 97 5.57 8.14 -1.30
CA LEU A 97 4.52 9.13 -1.13
C LEU A 97 5.19 10.48 -0.79
N LEU A 98 4.80 11.54 -1.48
CA LEU A 98 5.42 12.87 -1.36
C LEU A 98 6.95 12.85 -1.59
N GLY A 99 7.42 12.00 -2.52
CA GLY A 99 8.84 11.83 -2.85
C GLY A 99 9.68 11.06 -1.82
N LEU A 100 9.08 10.61 -0.72
CA LEU A 100 9.75 9.93 0.39
C LEU A 100 9.44 8.43 0.42
N SER A 101 10.32 7.66 1.09
CA SER A 101 10.20 6.20 1.23
C SER A 101 8.89 5.77 1.89
N GLY A 102 8.43 4.58 1.53
CA GLY A 102 7.23 3.95 2.09
C GLY A 102 7.30 3.69 3.59
N THR A 103 8.49 3.63 4.17
CA THR A 103 8.67 3.53 5.63
C THR A 103 8.09 4.72 6.39
N TYR A 104 7.90 5.88 5.74
CA TYR A 104 7.23 7.07 6.30
C TYR A 104 5.73 7.11 6.06
N VAL A 105 5.19 6.14 5.35
CA VAL A 105 3.76 5.94 5.13
C VAL A 105 3.25 4.92 6.13
N GLN A 106 2.27 5.28 6.92
CA GLN A 106 1.62 4.32 7.80
C GLN A 106 0.73 3.40 6.98
N MET A 107 1.07 2.12 6.94
CA MET A 107 0.26 1.09 6.30
C MET A 107 -0.79 0.56 7.27
N LEU A 108 -2.03 0.50 6.82
CA LEU A 108 -3.16 -0.04 7.57
C LEU A 108 -3.87 -1.11 6.73
N THR A 109 -4.47 -2.04 7.45
CA THR A 109 -5.48 -2.94 6.91
C THR A 109 -6.71 -2.83 7.80
N GLU A 110 -7.86 -2.50 7.22
CA GLU A 110 -9.09 -2.32 7.99
C GLU A 110 -8.94 -1.28 9.12
N ASN A 111 -8.23 -0.18 8.90
CA ASN A 111 -7.90 0.85 9.89
C ASN A 111 -7.04 0.37 11.09
N LEU A 112 -6.36 -0.76 10.97
CA LEU A 112 -5.41 -1.26 11.96
C LEU A 112 -4.00 -1.24 11.39
N PRO A 113 -2.97 -0.76 12.14
CA PRO A 113 -1.58 -0.76 11.68
C PRO A 113 -1.12 -2.16 11.27
N ASN A 114 -0.48 -2.25 10.10
CA ASN A 114 -0.04 -3.51 9.52
C ASN A 114 1.22 -3.32 8.66
N PHE A 115 1.89 -4.41 8.23
CA PHE A 115 2.99 -4.45 7.27
C PHE A 115 4.18 -3.54 7.63
N ARG A 116 4.61 -3.57 8.89
CA ARG A 116 5.76 -2.82 9.40
C ARG A 116 6.96 -3.75 9.66
N GLY A 117 8.13 -3.17 9.87
CA GLY A 117 9.35 -3.93 10.18
C GLY A 117 9.72 -4.93 9.10
N ALA A 118 9.91 -6.19 9.47
CA ALA A 118 10.35 -7.27 8.58
C ALA A 118 9.42 -7.56 7.40
N ALA A 119 8.12 -7.24 7.54
CA ALA A 119 7.17 -7.41 6.45
C ALA A 119 7.30 -6.32 5.36
N ALA A 120 7.87 -5.15 5.68
CA ALA A 120 7.83 -3.97 4.81
C ALA A 120 8.41 -4.19 3.39
N PRO A 121 9.57 -4.86 3.18
CA PRO A 121 10.19 -5.01 1.87
C PRO A 121 9.34 -5.78 0.83
N TYR A 122 8.49 -6.70 1.30
CA TYR A 122 7.72 -7.60 0.43
C TYR A 122 6.20 -7.45 0.60
N SER A 123 5.75 -6.57 1.52
CA SER A 123 4.35 -6.42 1.92
C SER A 123 3.39 -6.07 0.79
N LEU A 124 3.87 -5.41 -0.25
CA LEU A 124 3.06 -5.03 -1.41
C LEU A 124 2.59 -6.24 -2.21
N ASP A 125 3.34 -7.34 -2.17
CA ASP A 125 2.99 -8.60 -2.82
C ASP A 125 2.11 -9.50 -1.92
N TYR A 126 2.05 -9.23 -0.60
CA TYR A 126 1.27 -10.03 0.36
C TYR A 126 -0.24 -9.79 0.31
N VAL A 127 -0.69 -8.73 -0.34
CA VAL A 127 -2.10 -8.35 -0.45
C VAL A 127 -2.61 -8.66 -1.85
N PRO A 128 -3.37 -9.74 -2.06
CA PRO A 128 -3.94 -10.06 -3.37
C PRO A 128 -4.90 -8.98 -3.87
N GLY A 129 -4.75 -8.56 -5.12
CA GLY A 129 -5.57 -7.54 -5.74
C GLY A 129 -7.08 -7.81 -5.70
N PRO A 130 -7.54 -9.03 -6.06
CA PRO A 130 -8.95 -9.39 -6.02
C PRO A 130 -9.61 -9.33 -4.64
N TRP A 131 -8.84 -9.37 -3.54
CA TRP A 131 -9.35 -9.26 -2.16
C TRP A 131 -9.70 -7.82 -1.76
N MET A 132 -9.14 -6.83 -2.46
CA MET A 132 -9.32 -5.43 -2.11
C MET A 132 -10.69 -4.90 -2.56
N TYR A 133 -11.39 -4.29 -1.62
CA TYR A 133 -12.62 -3.53 -1.87
C TYR A 133 -12.29 -2.08 -2.23
N SER A 134 -11.38 -1.47 -1.48
CA SER A 134 -10.87 -0.12 -1.73
C SER A 134 -9.52 0.12 -1.07
N ILE A 135 -8.78 1.09 -1.58
CA ILE A 135 -7.57 1.62 -0.96
C ILE A 135 -7.79 3.10 -0.69
N GLN A 136 -7.55 3.53 0.54
CA GLN A 136 -7.61 4.93 0.94
C GLN A 136 -6.19 5.45 1.11
N VAL A 137 -5.84 6.49 0.36
CA VAL A 137 -4.53 7.17 0.43
C VAL A 137 -4.73 8.55 1.01
N SER A 138 -4.29 8.77 2.23
CA SER A 138 -4.26 10.08 2.89
C SER A 138 -2.86 10.66 2.79
N LYS A 139 -2.75 11.94 2.41
CA LYS A 139 -1.48 12.63 2.22
C LYS A 139 -1.19 13.58 3.37
N GLY A 140 0.09 13.66 3.72
CA GLY A 140 0.55 14.44 4.86
C GLY A 140 0.24 13.77 6.20
N ALA A 141 0.37 14.49 7.29
CA ALA A 141 -0.05 14.01 8.60
C ALA A 141 -1.53 13.64 8.57
N SER A 142 -1.89 12.41 8.95
CA SER A 142 -3.28 11.95 8.98
C SER A 142 -3.92 12.17 10.37
N SER A 143 -5.04 11.51 10.68
CA SER A 143 -5.66 11.57 12.00
C SER A 143 -4.76 11.00 13.12
N VAL A 144 -4.79 11.58 14.31
CA VAL A 144 -4.09 11.06 15.51
C VAL A 144 -4.69 9.74 16.02
N ARG A 145 -5.90 9.38 15.59
CA ARG A 145 -6.60 8.15 15.97
C ARG A 145 -5.83 6.89 15.60
N ASN A 146 -5.18 6.90 14.43
CA ASN A 146 -4.53 5.73 13.87
C ASN A 146 -3.06 5.59 14.29
N GLY A 147 -2.59 6.42 15.24
CA GLY A 147 -1.24 6.36 15.76
C GLY A 147 -0.37 7.55 15.40
N TYR A 148 0.91 7.43 15.69
CA TYR A 148 1.91 8.49 15.56
C TYR A 148 2.76 8.38 14.28
N GLU A 149 2.71 7.25 13.56
CA GLU A 149 3.68 6.87 12.51
C GLU A 149 3.44 7.53 11.15
N SER A 150 2.30 8.15 10.91
CA SER A 150 2.03 8.84 9.63
C SER A 150 2.84 10.13 9.52
N ILE A 151 3.96 10.09 8.79
CA ILE A 151 4.80 11.24 8.47
C ILE A 151 4.41 11.83 7.12
N THR A 152 4.43 11.02 6.05
CA THR A 152 4.08 11.46 4.69
C THR A 152 2.65 11.15 4.32
N GLY A 153 2.02 10.25 5.04
CA GLY A 153 0.64 9.86 4.78
C GLY A 153 0.31 8.50 5.38
N GLN A 154 -0.84 8.03 4.96
CA GLN A 154 -1.43 6.79 5.41
C GLN A 154 -2.07 6.08 4.22
N ILE A 155 -1.87 4.79 4.10
CA ILE A 155 -2.54 3.93 3.14
C ILE A 155 -3.32 2.87 3.92
N ASP A 156 -4.64 2.86 3.75
CA ASP A 156 -5.53 1.89 4.37
C ASP A 156 -6.17 1.01 3.30
N VAL A 157 -5.97 -0.30 3.44
CA VAL A 157 -6.52 -1.30 2.55
C VAL A 157 -7.76 -1.92 3.20
N GLU A 158 -8.88 -1.73 2.54
CA GLU A 158 -10.15 -2.36 2.92
C GLU A 158 -10.38 -3.60 2.04
N TYR A 159 -10.53 -4.76 2.67
CA TYR A 159 -10.87 -5.99 1.96
C TYR A 159 -12.38 -6.10 1.70
N LEU A 160 -12.78 -7.06 0.88
CA LEU A 160 -14.16 -7.49 0.72
C LEU A 160 -14.77 -7.77 2.09
N LYS A 161 -16.06 -7.50 2.26
CA LYS A 161 -16.73 -7.60 3.57
C LYS A 161 -17.63 -8.83 3.63
N PRO A 162 -17.69 -9.54 4.76
CA PRO A 162 -18.56 -10.71 4.92
C PRO A 162 -20.06 -10.45 4.71
N ASP A 163 -20.51 -9.19 4.89
CA ASP A 163 -21.90 -8.77 4.69
C ASP A 163 -22.18 -8.17 3.29
N ASN A 164 -21.26 -8.34 2.34
CA ASN A 164 -21.51 -8.04 0.94
C ASN A 164 -22.48 -9.07 0.31
N ASP A 165 -22.79 -8.90 -0.98
CA ASP A 165 -23.64 -9.86 -1.71
C ASP A 165 -23.11 -11.28 -1.58
N GLN A 166 -24.02 -12.22 -1.22
CA GLN A 166 -23.69 -13.64 -1.13
C GLN A 166 -23.23 -14.19 -2.47
N GLY A 167 -22.27 -15.09 -2.44
CA GLY A 167 -21.83 -15.80 -3.63
C GLY A 167 -20.37 -16.24 -3.56
N VAL A 168 -19.93 -16.83 -4.65
CA VAL A 168 -18.54 -17.23 -4.86
C VAL A 168 -18.03 -16.51 -6.09
N THR A 169 -16.86 -15.86 -5.95
CA THR A 169 -16.12 -15.30 -7.07
C THR A 169 -14.79 -16.01 -7.22
N VAL A 170 -14.39 -16.28 -8.46
CA VAL A 170 -13.07 -16.85 -8.78
C VAL A 170 -12.42 -15.93 -9.81
N ASN A 171 -11.15 -15.60 -9.59
CA ASN A 171 -10.32 -14.88 -10.55
C ASN A 171 -9.08 -15.72 -10.88
N LEU A 172 -8.88 -15.97 -12.16
CA LEU A 172 -7.70 -16.65 -12.70
C LEU A 172 -6.92 -15.67 -13.56
N TYR A 173 -5.61 -15.68 -13.44
CA TYR A 173 -4.68 -14.80 -14.16
C TYR A 173 -3.48 -15.60 -14.67
N GLY A 174 -2.96 -15.21 -15.82
CA GLY A 174 -1.69 -15.70 -16.36
C GLY A 174 -0.97 -14.63 -17.16
N GLY A 175 0.34 -14.54 -16.98
CA GLY A 175 1.22 -13.56 -17.64
C GLY A 175 2.40 -14.18 -18.37
N THR A 176 2.97 -13.45 -19.32
CA THR A 176 4.06 -13.92 -20.19
C THR A 176 5.39 -14.15 -19.48
N LEU A 177 5.59 -13.57 -18.27
CA LEU A 177 6.78 -13.84 -17.45
C LEU A 177 6.65 -15.11 -16.59
N GLY A 178 5.64 -15.95 -16.84
CA GLY A 178 5.46 -17.22 -16.13
C GLY A 178 4.64 -17.12 -14.84
N ARG A 179 4.06 -15.97 -14.53
CA ARG A 179 3.20 -15.78 -13.36
C ARG A 179 1.81 -16.35 -13.61
N MET A 180 1.34 -17.18 -12.70
CA MET A 180 -0.04 -17.66 -12.64
C MET A 180 -0.65 -17.38 -11.27
N GLU A 181 -1.93 -17.00 -11.26
CA GLU A 181 -2.67 -16.76 -10.02
C GLU A 181 -4.07 -17.34 -10.07
N ALA A 182 -4.51 -17.82 -8.90
CA ALA A 182 -5.89 -18.20 -8.64
C ALA A 182 -6.35 -17.54 -7.34
N ASN A 183 -7.45 -16.81 -7.43
CA ASN A 183 -8.09 -16.18 -6.29
C ASN A 183 -9.54 -16.68 -6.18
N ALA A 184 -10.01 -16.90 -4.96
CA ALA A 184 -11.40 -17.22 -4.67
C ALA A 184 -11.87 -16.45 -3.45
N ASP A 185 -13.09 -15.91 -3.53
CA ASP A 185 -13.82 -15.39 -2.40
C ASP A 185 -15.19 -16.09 -2.28
N ALA A 186 -15.58 -16.42 -1.07
CA ALA A 186 -16.85 -17.05 -0.77
C ALA A 186 -17.51 -16.36 0.43
N ASN A 187 -18.67 -15.78 0.19
CA ASN A 187 -19.47 -15.03 1.15
C ASN A 187 -20.74 -15.79 1.51
N VAL A 188 -20.95 -16.01 2.81
CA VAL A 188 -22.11 -16.73 3.33
C VAL A 188 -22.75 -15.94 4.46
N HIS A 189 -24.05 -15.65 4.34
CA HIS A 189 -24.86 -15.12 5.44
C HIS A 189 -25.45 -16.31 6.21
N LEU A 190 -25.06 -16.47 7.45
CA LEU A 190 -25.54 -17.56 8.32
C LEU A 190 -26.92 -17.24 8.91
N ASP A 191 -27.14 -15.95 9.19
CA ASP A 191 -28.45 -15.39 9.56
C ASP A 191 -28.48 -13.89 9.18
N ASP A 192 -29.52 -13.16 9.58
CA ASP A 192 -29.72 -11.74 9.27
C ASP A 192 -28.63 -10.83 9.88
N LYS A 193 -27.87 -11.31 10.85
CA LYS A 193 -26.87 -10.54 11.59
C LYS A 193 -25.46 -11.05 11.43
N LEU A 194 -25.31 -12.35 11.17
CA LEU A 194 -24.01 -13.03 11.15
C LEU A 194 -23.63 -13.45 9.73
N SER A 195 -22.50 -12.98 9.27
CA SER A 195 -21.92 -13.33 7.97
C SER A 195 -20.48 -13.78 8.12
N THR A 196 -20.06 -14.67 7.24
CA THR A 196 -18.66 -15.10 7.14
C THR A 196 -18.18 -15.04 5.70
N GLU A 197 -16.88 -14.84 5.54
CA GLU A 197 -16.20 -14.79 4.25
C GLU A 197 -14.90 -15.56 4.32
N VAL A 198 -14.61 -16.32 3.28
CA VAL A 198 -13.32 -16.97 3.07
C VAL A 198 -12.68 -16.39 1.82
N LEU A 199 -11.44 -15.91 1.96
CA LEU A 199 -10.61 -15.43 0.88
C LEU A 199 -9.43 -16.39 0.73
N ALA A 200 -9.18 -16.87 -0.49
CA ALA A 200 -8.08 -17.76 -0.82
C ALA A 200 -7.31 -17.24 -2.03
N HIS A 201 -5.99 -17.32 -1.98
CA HIS A 201 -5.09 -16.91 -3.06
C HIS A 201 -3.95 -17.92 -3.20
N TYR A 202 -3.61 -18.18 -4.44
CA TYR A 202 -2.42 -18.91 -4.84
C TYR A 202 -1.72 -18.20 -5.99
N GLN A 203 -0.41 -18.07 -5.89
CA GLN A 203 0.48 -17.60 -6.95
C GLN A 203 1.63 -18.58 -7.14
N ASP A 204 2.05 -18.79 -8.39
CA ASP A 204 3.26 -19.51 -8.76
C ASP A 204 3.90 -18.82 -9.97
N ASP A 205 5.14 -18.36 -9.80
CA ASP A 205 5.98 -17.80 -10.86
C ASP A 205 7.05 -18.83 -11.20
N PHE A 206 7.09 -19.27 -12.45
CA PHE A 206 7.99 -20.31 -12.94
C PHE A 206 8.82 -19.85 -14.15
N GLY A 207 8.90 -18.54 -14.38
CA GLY A 207 9.69 -17.97 -15.46
C GLY A 207 11.19 -18.00 -15.15
N HIS A 208 12.00 -18.21 -16.18
CA HIS A 208 13.46 -18.13 -16.10
C HIS A 208 13.94 -17.11 -17.14
N HIS A 209 13.48 -15.85 -16.99
CA HIS A 209 13.80 -14.78 -17.92
C HIS A 209 15.03 -14.01 -17.46
N ASP A 210 15.98 -13.86 -18.38
CA ASP A 210 17.15 -12.99 -18.29
C ASP A 210 17.23 -12.26 -19.64
N ILE A 211 16.42 -11.20 -19.78
CA ILE A 211 16.25 -10.48 -21.04
C ILE A 211 17.41 -9.52 -21.29
N ASN A 212 18.12 -9.10 -20.23
CA ASN A 212 19.28 -8.21 -20.32
C ASN A 212 20.63 -8.94 -20.41
N ASP A 213 20.62 -10.28 -20.39
CA ASP A 213 21.78 -11.16 -20.50
C ASP A 213 22.85 -10.87 -19.41
N ASP A 214 22.43 -10.57 -18.17
CA ASP A 214 23.33 -10.33 -17.05
C ASP A 214 23.55 -11.57 -16.17
N GLY A 215 22.96 -12.70 -16.53
CA GLY A 215 23.08 -13.96 -15.82
C GLY A 215 22.15 -14.11 -14.61
N PHE A 216 21.35 -13.11 -14.30
CA PHE A 216 20.38 -13.10 -13.20
C PHE A 216 18.95 -13.21 -13.74
N LEU A 217 18.05 -13.72 -12.90
CA LEU A 217 16.61 -13.64 -13.19
C LEU A 217 16.15 -12.18 -13.17
N ASP A 218 15.44 -11.71 -14.21
CA ASP A 218 14.85 -10.37 -14.27
C ASP A 218 13.87 -10.11 -13.11
N GLN A 219 13.25 -11.16 -12.60
CA GLN A 219 12.41 -11.15 -11.41
C GLN A 219 12.52 -12.49 -10.68
N PRO A 220 12.42 -12.48 -9.34
CA PRO A 220 12.42 -13.74 -8.59
C PRO A 220 11.16 -14.54 -8.86
N ASN A 221 11.29 -15.87 -8.80
CA ASN A 221 10.16 -16.78 -8.79
C ASN A 221 9.50 -16.79 -7.42
N VAL A 222 8.21 -16.52 -7.38
CA VAL A 222 7.43 -16.43 -6.14
C VAL A 222 6.36 -17.52 -6.13
N ARG A 223 6.34 -18.32 -5.07
CA ARG A 223 5.24 -19.23 -4.76
C ARG A 223 4.59 -18.80 -3.47
N GLN A 224 3.29 -18.42 -3.53
CA GLN A 224 2.59 -17.84 -2.40
C GLN A 224 1.20 -18.47 -2.20
N TRP A 225 0.88 -18.67 -0.92
CA TRP A 225 -0.43 -19.11 -0.46
C TRP A 225 -0.96 -18.11 0.57
N ASN A 226 -2.15 -17.59 0.36
CA ASN A 226 -2.84 -16.75 1.35
C ASN A 226 -4.23 -17.35 1.60
N LEU A 227 -4.60 -17.40 2.86
CA LEU A 227 -5.93 -17.81 3.29
C LEU A 227 -6.39 -16.85 4.40
N GLN A 228 -7.59 -16.33 4.28
CA GLN A 228 -8.21 -15.51 5.31
C GLN A 228 -9.65 -15.94 5.53
N ASN A 229 -10.06 -16.07 6.80
CA ASN A 229 -11.45 -16.25 7.18
C ASN A 229 -11.87 -15.05 8.03
N ARG A 230 -13.00 -14.46 7.67
CA ARG A 230 -13.53 -13.22 8.23
C ARG A 230 -14.95 -13.41 8.70
N TRP A 231 -15.30 -12.74 9.79
CA TRP A 231 -16.60 -12.82 10.42
C TRP A 231 -17.12 -11.42 10.72
N LYS A 232 -18.39 -11.20 10.46
CA LYS A 232 -19.07 -9.96 10.79
C LYS A 232 -20.41 -10.25 11.44
N TRP A 233 -20.65 -9.66 12.58
CA TRP A 233 -21.93 -9.66 13.25
C TRP A 233 -22.43 -8.22 13.38
N LYS A 234 -23.67 -7.97 12.98
CA LYS A 234 -24.28 -6.63 12.97
C LYS A 234 -25.60 -6.66 13.71
N GLY A 235 -25.62 -6.14 14.93
CA GLY A 235 -26.81 -5.91 15.72
C GLY A 235 -27.14 -4.41 15.82
N GLU A 236 -28.16 -4.08 16.57
CA GLU A 236 -28.64 -2.72 16.74
C GLU A 236 -27.70 -1.86 17.59
N HIS A 237 -27.21 -2.41 18.70
CA HIS A 237 -26.33 -1.71 19.64
C HIS A 237 -24.90 -2.27 19.71
N TYR A 238 -24.62 -3.30 18.95
CA TYR A 238 -23.31 -3.91 18.94
C TYR A 238 -22.96 -4.42 17.55
N MET A 239 -21.70 -4.21 17.16
CA MET A 239 -21.11 -4.75 15.94
C MET A 239 -19.79 -5.44 16.26
N PHE A 240 -19.57 -6.56 15.58
CA PHE A 240 -18.30 -7.27 15.60
C PHE A 240 -17.79 -7.44 14.17
N HIS A 241 -16.49 -7.29 14.00
CA HIS A 241 -15.79 -7.65 12.78
C HIS A 241 -14.41 -8.17 13.14
N GLY A 242 -14.11 -9.38 12.76
CA GLY A 242 -12.81 -9.99 13.07
C GLY A 242 -12.48 -11.10 12.08
N GLY A 243 -11.23 -11.56 12.14
CA GLY A 243 -10.77 -12.62 11.27
C GLY A 243 -9.37 -13.07 11.58
N VAL A 244 -8.99 -14.15 10.91
CA VAL A 244 -7.65 -14.74 10.96
C VAL A 244 -7.12 -14.91 9.55
N SER A 245 -5.83 -14.70 9.35
CA SER A 245 -5.16 -14.91 8.07
C SER A 245 -3.85 -15.67 8.22
N LEU A 246 -3.51 -16.35 7.14
CA LEU A 246 -2.30 -17.13 6.97
C LEU A 246 -1.69 -16.75 5.60
N LEU A 247 -0.39 -16.49 5.59
CA LEU A 247 0.40 -16.35 4.37
C LEU A 247 1.63 -17.26 4.48
N LYS A 248 1.93 -17.93 3.39
CA LYS A 248 3.18 -18.66 3.20
C LYS A 248 3.75 -18.33 1.83
N GLU A 249 4.98 -17.81 1.80
CA GLU A 249 5.67 -17.43 0.58
C GLU A 249 7.06 -18.08 0.53
N LYS A 250 7.43 -18.53 -0.67
CA LYS A 250 8.81 -18.87 -1.03
C LYS A 250 9.19 -18.05 -2.25
N ARG A 251 10.33 -17.35 -2.17
CA ARG A 251 10.86 -16.50 -3.22
C ARG A 251 12.27 -16.94 -3.56
N GLU A 252 12.55 -17.18 -4.83
CA GLU A 252 13.84 -17.65 -5.34
C GLU A 252 14.31 -16.71 -6.45
N GLY A 253 15.49 -16.11 -6.27
CA GLY A 253 16.07 -15.14 -7.19
C GLY A 253 17.56 -15.36 -7.38
N GLY A 254 18.22 -14.40 -8.03
CA GLY A 254 19.65 -14.48 -8.33
C GLY A 254 19.93 -15.20 -9.64
N GLN A 255 21.07 -15.86 -9.73
CA GLN A 255 21.47 -16.68 -10.88
C GLN A 255 20.80 -18.05 -10.84
N SER A 256 20.53 -18.62 -12.01
CA SER A 256 20.01 -19.98 -12.18
C SER A 256 20.84 -20.75 -13.19
N HIS A 257 20.66 -22.07 -13.24
CA HIS A 257 21.27 -22.90 -14.28
C HIS A 257 20.79 -22.57 -15.71
N HIS A 258 19.73 -21.77 -15.84
CA HIS A 258 19.20 -21.33 -17.13
C HIS A 258 19.76 -19.97 -17.55
N THR A 259 20.23 -19.14 -16.59
CA THR A 259 20.68 -17.78 -16.85
C THR A 259 22.20 -17.61 -16.77
N SER A 260 22.91 -18.46 -16.02
CA SER A 260 24.38 -18.39 -15.88
C SER A 260 25.09 -19.59 -16.52
N PRO A 261 26.21 -19.38 -17.24
CA PRO A 261 27.05 -20.44 -17.77
C PRO A 261 27.84 -21.16 -16.67
N ASP A 262 28.13 -20.52 -15.54
CA ASP A 262 28.75 -21.18 -14.38
C ASP A 262 27.69 -21.92 -13.58
N THR A 263 27.85 -23.24 -13.45
CA THR A 263 26.90 -24.08 -12.71
C THR A 263 27.42 -24.52 -11.34
N HIS A 264 28.63 -24.10 -10.95
CA HIS A 264 29.26 -24.56 -9.71
C HIS A 264 29.18 -23.55 -8.56
N HIS A 265 29.08 -22.25 -8.86
CA HIS A 265 29.08 -21.18 -7.86
C HIS A 265 28.03 -20.11 -8.17
N LEU A 266 26.75 -20.53 -8.32
CA LEU A 266 25.65 -19.60 -8.59
C LEU A 266 25.39 -18.70 -7.38
N TYR A 267 25.24 -17.41 -7.64
CA TYR A 267 24.73 -16.46 -6.65
C TYR A 267 23.22 -16.62 -6.54
N GLN A 268 22.76 -17.22 -5.48
CA GLN A 268 21.34 -17.53 -5.26
C GLN A 268 20.76 -16.72 -4.10
N ILE A 269 19.48 -16.38 -4.23
CA ILE A 269 18.67 -15.74 -3.21
C ILE A 269 17.49 -16.65 -2.93
N GLY A 270 17.29 -16.99 -1.66
CA GLY A 270 16.16 -17.73 -1.16
C GLY A 270 15.51 -17.01 0.01
N ILE A 271 14.20 -16.72 -0.06
CA ILE A 271 13.47 -16.07 1.02
C ILE A 271 12.21 -16.88 1.30
N GLU A 272 12.07 -17.33 2.54
CA GLU A 272 10.89 -18.04 3.02
C GLU A 272 10.19 -17.18 4.08
N THR A 273 8.88 -16.98 3.88
CA THR A 273 8.03 -16.17 4.77
C THR A 273 6.83 -16.97 5.21
N ASP A 274 6.64 -17.06 6.52
CA ASP A 274 5.39 -17.48 7.15
C ASP A 274 4.81 -16.31 7.95
N ARG A 275 3.54 -15.93 7.68
CA ARG A 275 2.85 -14.85 8.39
C ARG A 275 1.50 -15.31 8.87
N TYR A 276 1.22 -15.02 10.13
CA TYR A 276 -0.04 -15.29 10.81
C TYR A 276 -0.58 -13.96 11.35
N GLU A 277 -1.86 -13.74 11.17
CA GLU A 277 -2.52 -12.52 11.65
C GLU A 277 -3.90 -12.85 12.20
N GLY A 278 -4.26 -12.21 13.31
CA GLY A 278 -5.60 -12.16 13.83
C GLY A 278 -5.98 -10.72 14.14
N TYR A 279 -7.23 -10.32 13.83
CA TYR A 279 -7.74 -9.01 14.17
C TYR A 279 -9.17 -9.09 14.68
N MET A 280 -9.55 -8.11 15.49
CA MET A 280 -10.92 -7.96 15.99
C MET A 280 -11.28 -6.50 16.20
N LYS A 281 -12.55 -6.21 15.98
CA LYS A 281 -13.18 -4.91 16.23
C LYS A 281 -14.53 -5.14 16.88
N HIS A 282 -14.73 -4.58 18.06
CA HIS A 282 -16.00 -4.58 18.78
C HIS A 282 -16.46 -3.13 18.91
N ALA A 283 -17.66 -2.83 18.47
CA ALA A 283 -18.25 -1.50 18.61
C ALA A 283 -19.57 -1.61 19.38
N PHE A 284 -19.68 -0.84 20.45
CA PHE A 284 -20.85 -0.71 21.29
C PHE A 284 -21.47 0.67 21.06
N ILE A 285 -22.68 0.70 20.51
CA ILE A 285 -23.43 1.91 20.23
C ILE A 285 -24.24 2.24 21.49
N LEU A 286 -23.84 3.31 22.19
CA LEU A 286 -24.44 3.73 23.46
C LEU A 286 -25.62 4.67 23.22
N ASP A 287 -25.50 5.55 22.21
CA ASP A 287 -26.53 6.50 21.83
C ASP A 287 -26.49 6.70 20.31
N THR A 288 -27.57 6.36 19.64
CA THR A 288 -27.73 6.48 18.19
C THR A 288 -28.01 7.91 17.75
N GLU A 289 -28.60 8.75 18.60
CA GLU A 289 -28.93 10.14 18.27
C GLU A 289 -27.65 10.99 18.18
N HIS A 290 -26.75 10.87 19.15
CA HIS A 290 -25.48 11.57 19.18
C HIS A 290 -24.35 10.75 18.55
N GLY A 291 -24.61 9.54 18.06
CA GLY A 291 -23.59 8.66 17.52
C GLY A 291 -22.52 8.25 18.54
N THR A 292 -22.90 8.26 19.85
CA THR A 292 -21.97 7.93 20.94
C THR A 292 -21.68 6.43 20.92
N ASN A 293 -20.40 6.10 20.82
CA ASN A 293 -19.96 4.71 20.78
C ASN A 293 -18.61 4.51 21.49
N ILE A 294 -18.38 3.27 21.88
CA ILE A 294 -17.09 2.78 22.36
C ILE A 294 -16.68 1.63 21.43
N ALA A 295 -15.46 1.69 20.91
CA ALA A 295 -14.90 0.61 20.10
C ALA A 295 -13.61 0.08 20.73
N LEU A 296 -13.53 -1.24 20.85
CA LEU A 296 -12.29 -1.96 21.16
C LEU A 296 -11.84 -2.65 19.88
N MET A 297 -10.63 -2.35 19.43
CA MET A 297 -10.07 -2.94 18.22
C MET A 297 -8.59 -3.25 18.39
N GLY A 298 -8.15 -4.25 17.64
CA GLY A 298 -6.74 -4.60 17.65
C GLY A 298 -6.42 -5.72 16.67
N ASN A 299 -5.14 -5.90 16.47
CA ASN A 299 -4.58 -7.02 15.73
C ASN A 299 -3.34 -7.57 16.42
N ALA A 300 -3.06 -8.83 16.13
CA ALA A 300 -1.82 -9.49 16.51
C ALA A 300 -1.24 -10.14 15.25
N THR A 301 0.04 -9.93 15.00
CA THR A 301 0.74 -10.52 13.85
C THR A 301 1.99 -11.23 14.30
N MET A 302 2.31 -12.33 13.64
CA MET A 302 3.58 -13.05 13.73
C MET A 302 4.13 -13.21 12.32
N HIS A 303 5.32 -12.70 12.10
CA HIS A 303 6.00 -12.73 10.80
C HIS A 303 7.37 -13.38 10.98
N LEU A 304 7.54 -14.52 10.32
CA LEU A 304 8.77 -15.29 10.30
C LEU A 304 9.37 -15.14 8.91
N LEU A 305 10.59 -14.65 8.83
CA LEU A 305 11.33 -14.55 7.58
C LEU A 305 12.69 -15.20 7.77
N ASN A 306 13.01 -16.12 6.87
CA ASN A 306 14.30 -16.77 6.75
C ASN A 306 14.82 -16.52 5.33
N ALA A 307 15.99 -15.90 5.21
CA ALA A 307 16.50 -15.46 3.93
C ALA A 307 18.00 -15.70 3.78
N ASP A 308 18.38 -16.17 2.60
CA ASP A 308 19.75 -16.29 2.15
C ASP A 308 19.97 -15.35 0.95
N TYR A 309 21.01 -14.53 1.02
CA TYR A 309 21.42 -13.59 -0.01
C TYR A 309 22.89 -13.90 -0.38
N GLY A 310 23.09 -14.83 -1.32
CA GLY A 310 24.42 -15.37 -1.59
C GLY A 310 24.99 -16.05 -0.33
N MET A 311 26.02 -15.44 0.29
CA MET A 311 26.61 -15.94 1.56
C MET A 311 26.02 -15.30 2.81
N ASN A 312 25.20 -14.28 2.68
CA ASN A 312 24.61 -13.59 3.81
C ASN A 312 23.31 -14.27 4.24
N HIS A 313 23.22 -14.65 5.50
CA HIS A 313 22.01 -15.23 6.08
C HIS A 313 21.32 -14.24 7.02
N PHE A 314 20.00 -14.12 6.88
CA PHE A 314 19.18 -13.27 7.73
C PHE A 314 17.90 -14.00 8.15
N ASP A 315 17.72 -14.16 9.45
CA ASP A 315 16.49 -14.68 10.04
C ASP A 315 15.89 -13.66 10.99
N VAL A 316 14.57 -13.50 10.95
CA VAL A 316 13.84 -12.63 11.86
C VAL A 316 12.48 -13.22 12.21
N ASN A 317 12.15 -13.17 13.50
CA ASN A 317 10.82 -13.42 14.03
C ASN A 317 10.30 -12.11 14.61
N GLN A 318 9.31 -11.53 13.96
CA GLN A 318 8.61 -10.34 14.44
C GLN A 318 7.25 -10.71 14.99
N LYS A 319 6.92 -10.22 16.17
CA LYS A 319 5.58 -10.27 16.77
C LYS A 319 5.13 -8.85 17.06
N ASN A 320 3.99 -8.48 16.52
CA ASN A 320 3.37 -7.19 16.79
C ASN A 320 1.98 -7.39 17.36
N VAL A 321 1.64 -6.61 18.39
CA VAL A 321 0.30 -6.53 18.96
C VAL A 321 -0.10 -5.06 19.05
N TYR A 322 -1.19 -4.72 18.41
CA TYR A 322 -1.81 -3.40 18.52
C TYR A 322 -3.19 -3.54 19.14
N ALA A 323 -3.50 -2.70 20.11
CA ALA A 323 -4.81 -2.60 20.73
C ALA A 323 -5.21 -1.13 20.87
N GLN A 324 -6.49 -0.84 20.68
CA GLN A 324 -7.04 0.51 20.79
C GLN A 324 -8.42 0.47 21.41
N LEU A 325 -8.64 1.32 22.41
CA LEU A 325 -9.95 1.68 22.93
C LEU A 325 -10.29 3.09 22.42
N LEU A 326 -11.39 3.21 21.71
CA LEU A 326 -11.89 4.44 21.11
C LEU A 326 -13.24 4.80 21.74
N PHE A 327 -13.38 6.05 22.14
CA PHE A 327 -14.66 6.70 22.45
C PHE A 327 -14.93 7.78 21.41
N GLU A 328 -16.14 7.83 20.89
CA GLU A 328 -16.56 8.86 19.94
C GLU A 328 -17.98 9.33 20.27
N THR A 329 -18.21 10.67 20.19
CA THR A 329 -19.52 11.26 20.40
C THR A 329 -19.66 12.58 19.63
N ASN A 330 -20.89 12.91 19.22
CA ASN A 330 -21.24 14.22 18.70
C ASN A 330 -21.99 14.98 19.78
N PHE A 331 -21.41 16.06 20.30
CA PHE A 331 -22.11 16.95 21.23
C PHE A 331 -23.26 17.67 20.54
N THR A 332 -23.09 17.97 19.27
CA THR A 332 -24.07 18.49 18.33
C THR A 332 -23.74 17.98 16.94
N GLU A 333 -24.59 18.24 15.94
CA GLU A 333 -24.30 17.92 14.54
C GLU A 333 -22.97 18.51 14.02
N GLN A 334 -22.49 19.58 14.67
CA GLN A 334 -21.28 20.30 14.26
C GLN A 334 -20.04 19.92 15.08
N HIS A 335 -20.20 19.36 16.26
CA HIS A 335 -19.14 19.16 17.24
C HIS A 335 -18.94 17.69 17.55
N ASN A 336 -17.87 17.10 17.01
CA ASN A 336 -17.49 15.72 17.26
C ASN A 336 -16.21 15.65 18.12
N LEU A 337 -16.21 14.76 19.09
CA LEU A 337 -15.04 14.41 19.89
C LEU A 337 -14.74 12.92 19.71
N SER A 338 -13.49 12.62 19.43
CA SER A 338 -12.95 11.28 19.44
C SER A 338 -11.75 11.23 20.38
N ALA A 339 -11.78 10.35 21.37
CA ALA A 339 -10.69 10.18 22.33
C ALA A 339 -10.41 8.70 22.55
N GLY A 340 -9.22 8.37 22.99
CA GLY A 340 -8.92 6.96 23.21
C GLY A 340 -7.54 6.68 23.77
N PHE A 341 -7.33 5.41 24.00
CA PHE A 341 -6.07 4.81 24.43
C PHE A 341 -5.62 3.81 23.38
N SER A 342 -4.31 3.69 23.16
CA SER A 342 -3.74 2.62 22.34
C SER A 342 -2.50 2.04 22.98
N LEU A 343 -2.21 0.80 22.62
CA LEU A 343 -1.00 0.08 22.98
C LEU A 343 -0.42 -0.54 21.71
N ASN A 344 0.84 -0.26 21.43
CA ASN A 344 1.61 -0.97 20.43
C ASN A 344 2.74 -1.72 21.11
N TYR A 345 2.83 -3.02 20.86
CA TYR A 345 3.93 -3.88 21.30
C TYR A 345 4.59 -4.46 20.07
N ASP A 346 5.90 -4.32 19.98
CA ASP A 346 6.71 -4.87 18.90
C ASP A 346 7.92 -5.63 19.46
N TYR A 347 8.12 -6.83 18.94
CA TYR A 347 9.25 -7.68 19.25
C TYR A 347 9.88 -8.16 17.95
N LEU A 348 11.17 -7.92 17.78
CA LEU A 348 11.98 -8.47 16.69
C LEU A 348 13.15 -9.25 17.28
N THR A 349 13.45 -10.42 16.73
CA THR A 349 14.67 -11.16 17.06
C THR A 349 15.90 -10.29 16.77
N LYS A 350 16.86 -10.25 17.69
CA LYS A 350 18.10 -9.46 17.59
C LYS A 350 17.91 -7.94 17.75
N GLU A 351 16.69 -7.48 18.04
CA GLU A 351 16.41 -6.10 18.42
C GLU A 351 15.76 -6.04 19.80
N ASP A 352 15.82 -4.88 20.47
CA ASP A 352 15.11 -4.67 21.71
C ASP A 352 13.60 -4.59 21.46
N GLN A 353 12.83 -5.23 22.32
CA GLN A 353 11.37 -5.10 22.29
C GLN A 353 10.95 -3.67 22.61
N GLU A 354 9.88 -3.22 21.98
CA GLU A 354 9.32 -1.90 22.20
C GLU A 354 7.85 -1.99 22.62
N THR A 355 7.50 -1.22 23.65
CA THR A 355 6.11 -1.05 24.09
C THR A 355 5.77 0.43 24.07
N VAL A 356 4.68 0.80 23.38
CA VAL A 356 4.26 2.19 23.22
C VAL A 356 2.78 2.33 23.62
N PRO A 357 2.46 2.51 24.91
CA PRO A 357 1.15 3.02 25.31
C PRO A 357 1.00 4.48 24.90
N GLY A 358 -0.22 4.87 24.51
CA GLY A 358 -0.53 6.23 24.11
C GLY A 358 -1.98 6.61 24.37
N VAL A 359 -2.19 7.89 24.61
CA VAL A 359 -3.52 8.50 24.76
C VAL A 359 -3.68 9.60 23.72
N TYR A 360 -4.90 9.78 23.21
CA TYR A 360 -5.19 10.81 22.24
C TYR A 360 -6.57 11.42 22.42
N ALA A 361 -6.69 12.65 21.93
CA ALA A 361 -7.96 13.32 21.74
C ALA A 361 -7.95 14.08 20.42
N GLN A 362 -9.06 14.01 19.71
CA GLN A 362 -9.29 14.71 18.45
C GLN A 362 -10.65 15.35 18.47
N TYR A 363 -10.69 16.63 18.19
CA TYR A 363 -11.91 17.39 18.08
C TYR A 363 -12.13 17.83 16.63
N THR A 364 -13.35 17.65 16.13
CA THR A 364 -13.76 18.05 14.79
C THR A 364 -14.94 19.01 14.87
N TYR A 365 -14.78 20.18 14.28
CA TYR A 365 -15.84 21.13 14.03
C TYR A 365 -16.27 21.08 12.58
N ASN A 366 -17.55 20.87 12.31
CA ASN A 366 -18.10 20.81 10.96
C ASN A 366 -19.28 21.75 10.81
N LEU A 367 -19.07 22.86 10.11
CA LEU A 367 -20.13 23.81 9.78
C LEU A 367 -20.69 23.50 8.37
N ASN A 368 -21.67 22.58 8.30
CA ASN A 368 -22.40 22.22 7.09
C ASN A 368 -21.47 21.89 5.90
N ASP A 369 -20.36 21.18 6.14
CA ASP A 369 -19.29 20.87 5.19
C ASP A 369 -18.60 22.07 4.52
N LYS A 370 -19.01 23.31 4.86
CA LYS A 370 -18.38 24.54 4.36
C LYS A 370 -17.06 24.84 5.08
N VAL A 371 -17.04 24.62 6.38
CA VAL A 371 -15.84 24.72 7.21
C VAL A 371 -15.73 23.45 8.04
N VAL A 372 -14.67 22.67 7.83
CA VAL A 372 -14.36 21.52 8.67
C VAL A 372 -12.98 21.71 9.25
N ALA A 373 -12.92 21.89 10.57
CA ALA A 373 -11.66 22.01 11.31
C ALA A 373 -11.47 20.79 12.21
N MET A 374 -10.32 20.14 12.13
CA MET A 374 -9.98 18.99 12.95
C MET A 374 -8.64 19.25 13.63
N ALA A 375 -8.63 19.20 14.95
CA ALA A 375 -7.42 19.32 15.76
C ALA A 375 -7.27 18.08 16.62
N GLY A 376 -6.11 17.50 16.63
CA GLY A 376 -5.79 16.31 17.41
C GLY A 376 -4.44 16.43 18.11
N VAL A 377 -4.35 15.85 19.28
CA VAL A 377 -3.11 15.71 20.04
C VAL A 377 -3.03 14.28 20.56
N ARG A 378 -1.82 13.76 20.55
CA ARG A 378 -1.52 12.43 21.06
C ARG A 378 -0.24 12.49 21.88
N ALA A 379 -0.23 11.79 23.01
CA ALA A 379 0.92 11.59 23.87
C ALA A 379 1.21 10.08 23.95
N ASP A 380 2.41 9.70 23.58
CA ASP A 380 2.89 8.31 23.56
C ASP A 380 4.16 8.18 24.40
N HIS A 381 4.35 7.02 25.02
CA HIS A 381 5.56 6.71 25.76
C HIS A 381 6.19 5.43 25.22
N SER A 382 7.31 5.58 24.49
CA SER A 382 8.11 4.45 24.04
C SER A 382 9.01 3.97 25.17
N SER A 383 9.06 2.65 25.40
CA SER A 383 10.02 2.04 26.31
C SER A 383 11.48 2.24 25.91
N ARG A 384 11.75 2.58 24.62
CA ARG A 384 13.10 2.82 24.07
C ARG A 384 13.44 4.31 24.05
N TYR A 385 12.50 5.18 23.65
CA TYR A 385 12.77 6.58 23.30
C TYR A 385 12.10 7.60 24.24
N GLY A 386 11.36 7.11 25.26
CA GLY A 386 10.65 7.98 26.20
C GLY A 386 9.37 8.62 25.63
N THR A 387 8.95 9.72 26.22
CA THR A 387 7.66 10.36 25.92
C THR A 387 7.79 11.34 24.77
N PHE A 388 6.82 11.31 23.85
CA PHE A 388 6.71 12.24 22.71
C PHE A 388 5.27 12.63 22.44
N PHE A 389 5.08 13.78 21.73
CA PHE A 389 3.79 14.38 21.45
C PHE A 389 3.58 14.57 19.96
N THR A 390 2.39 14.18 19.48
CA THR A 390 2.00 14.21 18.08
C THR A 390 0.81 15.18 17.89
N PRO A 391 1.04 16.49 17.71
CA PRO A 391 -0.01 17.42 17.35
C PRO A 391 -0.32 17.35 15.85
N ARG A 392 -1.61 17.44 15.49
CA ARG A 392 -2.09 17.47 14.09
C ARG A 392 -3.26 18.43 13.95
N LEU A 393 -3.28 19.18 12.86
CA LEU A 393 -4.32 20.16 12.52
C LEU A 393 -4.69 20.01 11.04
N HIS A 394 -5.98 19.98 10.77
CA HIS A 394 -6.53 19.98 9.41
C HIS A 394 -7.67 21.00 9.32
N LEU A 395 -7.70 21.74 8.23
CA LEU A 395 -8.76 22.69 7.93
C LEU A 395 -9.22 22.48 6.48
N LYS A 396 -10.52 22.32 6.29
CA LYS A 396 -11.16 22.32 4.97
C LYS A 396 -12.11 23.51 4.90
N LEU A 397 -12.00 24.28 3.82
CA LEU A 397 -12.88 25.40 3.49
C LEU A 397 -13.53 25.13 2.13
N THR A 398 -14.86 25.13 2.07
CA THR A 398 -15.64 24.93 0.85
C THR A 398 -16.60 26.12 0.70
N PRO A 399 -16.11 27.27 0.19
CA PRO A 399 -16.91 28.48 0.07
C PRO A 399 -18.15 28.29 -0.81
N ASN A 400 -18.04 27.41 -1.80
CA ASN A 400 -19.13 27.06 -2.71
C ASN A 400 -18.89 25.62 -3.28
N GLU A 401 -19.81 25.11 -4.09
CA GLU A 401 -19.73 23.77 -4.68
C GLU A 401 -18.59 23.60 -5.70
N VAL A 402 -18.04 24.69 -6.21
CA VAL A 402 -16.96 24.70 -7.21
C VAL A 402 -15.60 24.59 -6.56
N VAL A 403 -15.38 25.25 -5.42
CA VAL A 403 -14.04 25.44 -4.83
C VAL A 403 -13.96 24.86 -3.44
N SER A 404 -12.89 24.13 -3.18
CA SER A 404 -12.54 23.61 -1.85
C SER A 404 -11.04 23.75 -1.61
N PHE A 405 -10.67 24.24 -0.45
CA PHE A 405 -9.28 24.33 0.02
C PHE A 405 -9.08 23.43 1.22
N ARG A 406 -7.87 22.87 1.38
CA ARG A 406 -7.45 22.16 2.59
C ARG A 406 -6.07 22.63 3.01
N LEU A 407 -5.90 22.74 4.31
CA LEU A 407 -4.64 23.00 4.98
C LEU A 407 -4.38 21.87 5.97
N SER A 408 -3.15 21.45 6.11
CA SER A 408 -2.73 20.46 7.10
C SER A 408 -1.37 20.80 7.68
N ALA A 409 -1.20 20.52 8.97
CA ALA A 409 0.08 20.59 9.66
C ALA A 409 0.11 19.49 10.72
N GLY A 410 1.19 18.76 10.82
CA GLY A 410 1.30 17.72 11.83
C GLY A 410 2.70 17.17 11.99
N LYS A 411 2.95 16.63 13.18
CA LYS A 411 4.19 15.94 13.51
C LYS A 411 3.96 14.42 13.48
N GLY A 412 4.95 13.68 13.01
CA GLY A 412 4.95 12.23 13.05
C GLY A 412 6.27 11.71 13.62
N TYR A 413 6.23 10.49 14.13
CA TYR A 413 7.37 9.78 14.71
C TYR A 413 7.41 8.35 14.16
N ARG A 414 8.60 7.75 14.14
CA ARG A 414 8.76 6.36 13.72
C ARG A 414 9.95 5.72 14.42
N THR A 415 9.79 4.47 14.83
CA THR A 415 10.89 3.60 15.24
C THR A 415 11.49 2.95 14.00
N VAL A 416 12.82 2.93 13.91
CA VAL A 416 13.56 2.36 12.78
C VAL A 416 13.91 0.91 13.09
N HIS A 417 13.56 -0.01 12.20
CA HIS A 417 14.01 -1.41 12.21
C HIS A 417 14.97 -1.61 11.04
N ALA A 418 16.20 -1.13 11.20
CA ALA A 418 17.14 -0.90 10.13
C ALA A 418 17.35 -2.11 9.21
N LEU A 419 17.72 -3.27 9.77
CA LEU A 419 17.93 -4.50 9.01
C LEU A 419 16.61 -5.12 8.56
N ALA A 420 15.61 -5.18 9.42
CA ALA A 420 14.35 -5.81 9.10
C ALA A 420 13.64 -5.12 7.92
N GLU A 421 13.65 -3.78 7.89
CA GLU A 421 13.03 -2.98 6.83
C GLU A 421 13.85 -2.90 5.54
N ASN A 422 15.16 -3.21 5.60
CA ASN A 422 16.09 -3.07 4.49
C ASN A 422 16.94 -4.34 4.30
N ASN A 423 16.39 -5.53 4.60
CA ASN A 423 17.11 -6.79 4.51
C ASN A 423 17.63 -7.10 3.10
N TYR A 424 16.97 -6.57 2.07
CA TYR A 424 17.40 -6.66 0.67
C TYR A 424 18.79 -6.04 0.42
N LEU A 425 19.27 -5.13 1.29
CA LEU A 425 20.63 -4.57 1.20
C LEU A 425 21.71 -5.64 1.41
N LEU A 426 21.37 -6.76 2.04
CA LEU A 426 22.26 -7.91 2.23
C LEU A 426 22.53 -8.66 0.91
N ALA A 427 21.75 -8.40 -0.14
CA ALA A 427 22.02 -8.91 -1.48
C ALA A 427 23.16 -8.15 -2.19
N SER A 428 23.60 -7.01 -1.67
CA SER A 428 24.79 -6.32 -2.18
C SER A 428 26.07 -6.95 -1.63
N GLY A 429 27.15 -6.95 -2.42
CA GLY A 429 28.48 -7.34 -1.97
C GLY A 429 29.15 -6.32 -1.05
N ARG A 430 28.56 -5.11 -0.92
CA ARG A 430 29.08 -4.06 -0.03
C ARG A 430 28.90 -4.41 1.44
N THR A 431 29.81 -3.95 2.27
CA THR A 431 29.69 -4.08 3.72
C THR A 431 28.53 -3.22 4.25
N LEU A 432 27.54 -3.85 4.90
CA LEU A 432 26.43 -3.14 5.54
C LEU A 432 26.80 -2.80 6.98
N VAL A 433 26.75 -1.50 7.32
CA VAL A 433 27.00 -0.98 8.68
C VAL A 433 25.75 -0.27 9.18
N VAL A 434 25.31 -0.60 10.37
CA VAL A 434 24.18 0.04 11.03
C VAL A 434 24.66 0.67 12.33
N ASP A 435 24.47 1.99 12.44
CA ASP A 435 24.78 2.74 13.65
C ASP A 435 23.68 2.58 14.71
N ASP A 436 23.90 3.12 15.90
CA ASP A 436 22.84 3.29 16.90
C ASP A 436 21.88 4.39 16.42
N LEU A 437 20.61 4.03 16.18
CA LEU A 437 19.65 4.89 15.52
C LEU A 437 18.65 5.52 16.49
N ASP A 438 18.45 6.81 16.31
CA ASP A 438 17.42 7.59 17.00
C ASP A 438 16.00 7.26 16.49
N GLN A 439 14.99 7.59 17.30
CA GLN A 439 13.61 7.66 16.83
C GLN A 439 13.47 8.77 15.79
N GLU A 440 12.97 8.44 14.61
CA GLU A 440 12.73 9.43 13.56
C GLU A 440 11.57 10.36 13.91
N SER A 441 11.68 11.61 13.50
CA SER A 441 10.59 12.58 13.65
C SER A 441 10.64 13.66 12.59
N ALA A 442 9.45 14.05 12.10
CA ALA A 442 9.32 15.08 11.07
C ALA A 442 8.04 15.91 11.26
N TRP A 443 8.08 17.14 10.77
CA TRP A 443 6.91 17.95 10.51
C TRP A 443 6.51 17.84 9.06
N ASN A 444 5.20 17.73 8.82
CA ASN A 444 4.61 17.80 7.49
C ASN A 444 3.58 18.93 7.43
N TYR A 445 3.65 19.70 6.36
CA TYR A 445 2.73 20.82 6.07
C TYR A 445 2.15 20.62 4.67
N GLY A 446 0.85 20.82 4.52
CA GLY A 446 0.16 20.63 3.25
C GLY A 446 -0.86 21.73 2.97
N ILE A 447 -0.94 22.11 1.71
CA ILE A 447 -2.03 22.93 1.17
C ILE A 447 -2.54 22.27 -0.10
N SER A 448 -3.86 22.19 -0.25
CA SER A 448 -4.45 21.71 -1.50
C SER A 448 -5.70 22.51 -1.86
N SER A 449 -5.97 22.61 -3.16
CA SER A 449 -7.21 23.16 -3.71
C SER A 449 -7.85 22.16 -4.66
N SER A 450 -9.17 22.12 -4.68
CA SER A 450 -9.97 21.33 -5.61
C SER A 450 -11.01 22.22 -6.25
N LEU A 451 -11.11 22.17 -7.60
CA LEU A 451 -12.05 22.91 -8.40
C LEU A 451 -12.95 21.94 -9.17
N ASN A 452 -14.26 22.05 -9.03
CA ASN A 452 -15.26 21.29 -9.76
C ASN A 452 -15.98 22.25 -10.73
N ILE A 453 -15.44 22.41 -11.92
CA ILE A 453 -15.90 23.40 -12.90
C ILE A 453 -16.96 22.75 -13.82
N PRO A 454 -18.22 23.23 -13.78
CA PRO A 454 -19.22 22.79 -14.75
C PRO A 454 -18.82 23.22 -16.17
N LEU A 455 -18.66 22.27 -17.07
CA LEU A 455 -18.24 22.50 -18.45
C LEU A 455 -19.07 21.62 -19.40
N GLN A 456 -19.83 22.20 -20.31
CA GLN A 456 -20.65 21.50 -21.32
C GLN A 456 -21.56 20.40 -20.74
N GLY A 457 -22.21 20.68 -19.59
CA GLY A 457 -23.08 19.71 -18.91
C GLY A 457 -22.35 18.59 -18.16
N ARG A 458 -21.04 18.69 -18.00
CA ARG A 458 -20.14 17.77 -17.28
C ARG A 458 -19.28 18.56 -16.32
N THR A 459 -18.56 17.87 -15.46
CA THR A 459 -17.69 18.52 -14.47
C THR A 459 -16.23 18.23 -14.78
N LEU A 460 -15.47 19.29 -15.05
CA LEU A 460 -14.01 19.24 -15.03
C LEU A 460 -13.54 19.34 -13.57
N LYS A 461 -12.82 18.34 -13.10
CA LYS A 461 -12.20 18.32 -11.78
C LYS A 461 -10.74 18.69 -11.92
N LEU A 462 -10.31 19.75 -11.25
CA LEU A 462 -8.90 20.16 -11.17
C LEU A 462 -8.47 20.13 -9.71
N ASN A 463 -7.27 19.63 -9.45
CA ASN A 463 -6.69 19.62 -8.13
C ASN A 463 -5.25 20.10 -8.20
N ALA A 464 -4.83 20.89 -7.22
CA ALA A 464 -3.45 21.31 -7.05
C ALA A 464 -3.09 21.18 -5.58
N GLU A 465 -1.91 20.68 -5.28
CA GLU A 465 -1.45 20.47 -3.92
C GLU A 465 0.05 20.68 -3.79
N TYR A 466 0.45 21.16 -2.63
CA TYR A 466 1.83 21.30 -2.22
C TYR A 466 2.00 20.74 -0.83
N TYR A 467 3.07 19.97 -0.64
CA TYR A 467 3.48 19.42 0.64
C TYR A 467 4.94 19.70 0.90
N HIS A 468 5.23 20.08 2.15
CA HIS A 468 6.58 20.22 2.69
C HIS A 468 6.76 19.29 3.89
N THR A 469 7.75 18.40 3.83
CA THR A 469 8.16 17.56 4.95
C THR A 469 9.55 17.98 5.39
N HIS A 470 9.74 18.22 6.68
CA HIS A 470 11.03 18.59 7.28
C HIS A 470 11.37 17.61 8.40
N PHE A 471 12.48 16.90 8.27
CA PHE A 471 12.95 15.97 9.28
C PHE A 471 13.71 16.69 10.38
N ILE A 472 13.40 16.33 11.63
CA ILE A 472 14.16 16.72 12.82
C ILE A 472 15.22 15.65 13.10
N ARG A 473 14.82 14.37 13.03
CA ARG A 473 15.68 13.19 13.12
C ARG A 473 15.25 12.22 12.04
N GLN A 474 16.23 11.61 11.39
CA GLN A 474 16.01 10.67 10.30
C GLN A 474 17.15 9.65 10.25
N ALA A 475 16.83 8.40 9.96
CA ALA A 475 17.82 7.41 9.56
C ALA A 475 18.11 7.57 8.06
N ILE A 476 19.37 7.72 7.71
CA ILE A 476 19.85 7.90 6.33
C ILE A 476 20.55 6.62 5.88
N ILE A 477 20.16 6.10 4.73
CA ILE A 477 20.92 5.05 4.03
C ILE A 477 21.93 5.78 3.15
N ASP A 478 23.19 5.76 3.55
CA ASP A 478 24.30 6.44 2.86
C ASP A 478 25.02 5.46 1.94
N TYR A 479 24.86 5.68 0.64
CA TYR A 479 25.55 4.99 -0.45
C TYR A 479 26.74 5.79 -0.99
N ASP A 480 26.92 7.05 -0.51
CA ASP A 480 27.78 8.04 -1.14
C ASP A 480 29.14 8.19 -0.45
N SER A 481 29.19 8.05 0.88
CA SER A 481 30.38 8.35 1.67
C SER A 481 31.50 7.33 1.51
N ASN A 482 31.16 6.07 1.20
CA ASN A 482 32.14 5.01 0.97
C ASN A 482 31.63 4.02 -0.10
N PRO A 483 32.35 3.84 -1.21
CA PRO A 483 31.90 2.99 -2.31
C PRO A 483 31.77 1.49 -1.95
N SER A 484 32.55 0.96 -1.03
CA SER A 484 32.49 -0.47 -0.61
C SER A 484 31.59 -0.71 0.60
N MET A 485 30.81 0.32 1.02
CA MET A 485 30.00 0.26 2.22
C MET A 485 28.63 0.90 2.00
N ILE A 486 27.60 0.29 2.57
CA ILE A 486 26.30 0.92 2.77
C ILE A 486 26.16 1.18 4.26
N ARG A 487 25.93 2.43 4.66
CA ARG A 487 25.80 2.79 6.06
C ARG A 487 24.40 3.31 6.36
N ILE A 488 23.77 2.77 7.39
CA ILE A 488 22.51 3.29 7.93
C ILE A 488 22.88 4.09 9.19
N THR A 489 22.72 5.41 9.13
CA THR A 489 23.19 6.34 10.16
C THR A 489 22.17 7.43 10.46
N ASN A 490 22.31 8.12 11.58
CA ASN A 490 21.50 9.28 11.90
C ASN A 490 21.83 10.47 11.00
N LEU A 491 20.81 11.25 10.66
CA LEU A 491 20.95 12.49 9.89
C LEU A 491 21.82 13.52 10.65
N GLU A 492 22.92 13.92 10.05
CA GLU A 492 23.74 15.03 10.50
C GLU A 492 23.58 16.22 9.54
N GLY A 493 22.59 17.08 9.78
CA GLY A 493 22.33 18.24 8.94
C GLY A 493 20.85 18.42 8.60
N LYS A 494 20.53 18.63 7.33
CA LYS A 494 19.18 18.94 6.86
C LYS A 494 18.64 17.81 5.98
N SER A 495 17.37 17.50 6.15
CA SER A 495 16.61 16.64 5.23
C SER A 495 15.20 17.15 5.07
N TYR A 496 14.73 17.24 3.82
CA TYR A 496 13.40 17.70 3.49
C TYR A 496 12.87 17.13 2.17
N SER A 497 11.57 17.21 2.00
CA SER A 497 10.89 16.97 0.72
C SER A 497 9.90 18.10 0.44
N ASN A 498 9.95 18.64 -0.79
CA ASN A 498 8.92 19.49 -1.37
C ASN A 498 8.26 18.73 -2.52
N THR A 499 6.94 18.62 -2.48
CA THR A 499 6.16 17.97 -3.54
C THR A 499 5.04 18.88 -4.01
N VAL A 500 4.98 19.13 -5.31
CA VAL A 500 3.86 19.80 -5.98
C VAL A 500 3.19 18.79 -6.89
N GLN A 501 1.87 18.68 -6.83
CA GLN A 501 1.08 17.86 -7.76
C GLN A 501 -0.11 18.65 -8.28
N VAL A 502 -0.37 18.52 -9.58
CA VAL A 502 -1.59 19.02 -10.23
C VAL A 502 -2.22 17.86 -10.98
N ASP A 503 -3.51 17.67 -10.85
CA ASP A 503 -4.26 16.68 -11.61
C ASP A 503 -5.58 17.23 -12.13
N ALA A 504 -5.98 16.74 -13.31
CA ALA A 504 -7.21 17.07 -13.98
C ALA A 504 -7.94 15.80 -14.41
N SER A 505 -9.25 15.74 -14.20
CA SER A 505 -10.10 14.64 -14.69
C SER A 505 -11.34 15.21 -15.36
N TYR A 506 -11.64 14.73 -16.58
CA TYR A 506 -12.77 15.20 -17.37
C TYR A 506 -13.43 14.05 -18.14
N PRO A 507 -14.75 13.87 -18.02
CA PRO A 507 -15.52 12.95 -18.85
C PRO A 507 -15.78 13.59 -20.23
N VAL A 508 -14.88 13.32 -21.21
CA VAL A 508 -14.86 13.98 -22.53
C VAL A 508 -16.11 13.69 -23.35
N VAL A 509 -16.55 12.43 -23.37
CA VAL A 509 -17.82 11.97 -23.95
C VAL A 509 -18.46 10.95 -23.01
N LYS A 510 -19.70 10.56 -23.27
CA LYS A 510 -20.37 9.53 -22.46
C LYS A 510 -19.56 8.22 -22.55
N GLY A 511 -19.09 7.76 -21.39
CA GLY A 511 -18.27 6.55 -21.27
C GLY A 511 -16.76 6.75 -21.36
N LEU A 512 -16.25 7.90 -21.83
CA LEU A 512 -14.82 8.21 -21.91
C LEU A 512 -14.43 9.24 -20.85
N GLU A 513 -13.59 8.85 -19.91
CA GLU A 513 -12.95 9.71 -18.92
C GLU A 513 -11.44 9.81 -19.20
N LEU A 514 -10.93 11.03 -19.20
CA LEU A 514 -9.51 11.32 -19.26
C LEU A 514 -9.06 11.89 -17.93
N THR A 515 -7.95 11.38 -17.42
CA THR A 515 -7.25 11.92 -16.25
C THR A 515 -5.81 12.21 -16.63
N ALA A 516 -5.33 13.41 -16.30
CA ALA A 516 -3.94 13.79 -16.48
C ALA A 516 -3.40 14.33 -15.14
N ALA A 517 -2.17 13.99 -14.80
CA ALA A 517 -1.53 14.47 -13.59
C ALA A 517 -0.05 14.75 -13.85
N TRP A 518 0.48 15.73 -13.13
CA TRP A 518 1.89 16.04 -13.08
C TRP A 518 2.32 16.28 -11.64
N ARG A 519 3.39 15.62 -11.23
CA ARG A 519 4.01 15.79 -9.92
C ARG A 519 5.48 16.13 -10.06
N TRP A 520 5.94 17.07 -9.25
CA TRP A 520 7.33 17.45 -9.11
C TRP A 520 7.78 17.26 -7.67
N ASN A 521 9.01 16.72 -7.49
CA ASN A 521 9.62 16.43 -6.19
C ASN A 521 10.99 17.09 -6.10
N ASP A 522 11.25 17.78 -4.98
CA ASP A 522 12.58 18.22 -4.57
C ASP A 522 12.89 17.61 -3.20
N VAL A 523 13.63 16.50 -3.23
CA VAL A 523 13.96 15.72 -2.03
C VAL A 523 15.47 15.78 -1.82
N LYS A 524 15.88 16.32 -0.69
CA LYS A 524 17.30 16.46 -0.34
C LYS A 524 17.57 15.99 1.08
N SER A 525 18.74 15.38 1.25
CA SER A 525 19.27 14.99 2.55
C SER A 525 20.78 15.27 2.60
N THR A 526 21.31 15.44 3.80
CA THR A 526 22.74 15.63 4.00
C THR A 526 23.43 14.27 4.04
N TYR A 527 24.41 14.07 3.14
CA TYR A 527 25.29 12.91 3.06
C TYR A 527 26.72 13.40 3.17
N GLY A 528 27.52 12.84 4.08
CA GLY A 528 28.92 13.26 4.25
C GLY A 528 29.10 14.77 4.49
N GLY A 529 28.16 15.43 5.16
CA GLY A 529 28.15 16.87 5.42
C GLY A 529 27.67 17.75 4.25
N GLN A 530 27.29 17.17 3.09
CA GLN A 530 26.79 17.89 1.93
C GLN A 530 25.29 17.65 1.71
N LEU A 531 24.52 18.72 1.49
CA LEU A 531 23.11 18.64 1.15
C LEU A 531 22.94 18.30 -0.32
N MET A 532 22.53 17.07 -0.63
CA MET A 532 22.38 16.54 -1.99
C MET A 532 20.97 16.03 -2.26
N GLU A 533 20.61 15.90 -3.52
CA GLU A 533 19.37 15.20 -3.92
C GLU A 533 19.40 13.76 -3.41
N LYS A 534 18.26 13.27 -2.89
CA LYS A 534 18.14 11.86 -2.49
C LYS A 534 18.39 10.97 -3.72
N PRO A 535 19.32 9.99 -3.65
CA PRO A 535 19.59 9.12 -4.78
C PRO A 535 18.39 8.24 -5.13
N LEU A 536 18.36 7.72 -6.36
CA LEU A 536 17.35 6.80 -6.89
C LEU A 536 15.90 7.36 -6.78
N THR A 537 15.77 8.71 -6.80
CA THR A 537 14.49 9.39 -6.67
C THR A 537 14.20 10.25 -7.89
N SER A 538 13.11 9.96 -8.60
CA SER A 538 12.68 10.75 -9.77
C SER A 538 12.23 12.15 -9.38
N ARG A 539 12.69 13.16 -10.13
CA ARG A 539 12.34 14.58 -9.91
C ARG A 539 10.89 14.88 -10.25
N TYR A 540 10.31 14.16 -11.20
CA TYR A 540 8.92 14.37 -11.60
C TYR A 540 8.27 13.08 -12.06
N LYS A 541 6.94 13.07 -12.04
CA LYS A 541 6.11 12.04 -12.66
C LYS A 541 4.95 12.68 -13.40
N GLY A 542 4.73 12.26 -14.63
CA GLY A 542 3.52 12.52 -15.41
C GLY A 542 2.68 11.27 -15.52
N LEU A 543 1.36 11.42 -15.51
CA LEU A 543 0.40 10.34 -15.70
C LEU A 543 -0.72 10.83 -16.63
N VAL A 544 -1.07 10.04 -17.64
CA VAL A 544 -2.28 10.24 -18.42
C VAL A 544 -3.01 8.91 -18.51
N THR A 545 -4.26 8.89 -18.07
CA THR A 545 -5.13 7.71 -18.13
C THR A 545 -6.36 8.01 -18.96
N ALA A 546 -6.68 7.13 -19.91
CA ALA A 546 -7.90 7.14 -20.69
C ALA A 546 -8.70 5.87 -20.37
N SER A 547 -9.95 6.03 -19.94
CA SER A 547 -10.86 4.92 -19.61
C SER A 547 -12.13 5.07 -20.42
N TYR A 548 -12.43 4.10 -21.28
CA TYR A 548 -13.64 4.07 -22.07
C TYR A 548 -14.50 2.86 -21.75
N LYS A 549 -15.74 3.10 -21.37
CA LYS A 549 -16.75 2.06 -21.12
C LYS A 549 -17.93 2.26 -22.07
N THR A 550 -18.27 1.23 -22.84
CA THR A 550 -19.40 1.29 -23.78
C THR A 550 -20.72 1.58 -23.06
N PRO A 551 -21.73 2.15 -23.73
CA PRO A 551 -23.00 2.55 -23.09
C PRO A 551 -23.73 1.42 -22.34
N LEU A 552 -23.63 0.19 -22.84
CA LEU A 552 -24.18 -1.01 -22.17
C LEU A 552 -23.23 -1.62 -21.12
N GLY A 553 -22.05 -1.02 -20.92
CA GLY A 553 -21.05 -1.52 -19.96
C GLY A 553 -20.43 -2.87 -20.34
N LEU A 554 -20.61 -3.34 -21.59
CA LEU A 554 -20.14 -4.66 -22.01
C LEU A 554 -18.65 -4.70 -22.34
N TRP A 555 -18.07 -3.59 -22.81
CA TRP A 555 -16.66 -3.45 -23.09
C TRP A 555 -16.09 -2.27 -22.33
N GLN A 556 -14.90 -2.46 -21.80
CA GLN A 556 -14.10 -1.42 -21.19
C GLN A 556 -12.69 -1.48 -21.76
N VAL A 557 -12.14 -0.31 -22.11
CA VAL A 557 -10.77 -0.15 -22.61
C VAL A 557 -10.10 0.90 -21.75
N ASP A 558 -9.00 0.53 -21.14
CA ASP A 558 -8.21 1.39 -20.28
C ASP A 558 -6.79 1.49 -20.85
N ALA A 559 -6.22 2.69 -20.84
CA ALA A 559 -4.84 2.93 -21.23
C ALA A 559 -4.21 3.96 -20.31
N THR A 560 -2.97 3.73 -19.91
CA THR A 560 -2.21 4.60 -19.02
C THR A 560 -0.83 4.84 -19.59
N LEU A 561 -0.45 6.11 -19.72
CA LEU A 561 0.91 6.57 -20.01
C LEU A 561 1.50 7.13 -18.73
N GLN A 562 2.67 6.64 -18.35
CA GLN A 562 3.49 7.17 -17.25
C GLN A 562 4.77 7.76 -17.81
N LEU A 563 5.12 8.98 -17.38
CA LEU A 563 6.37 9.67 -17.66
C LEU A 563 7.14 9.76 -16.35
N ASN A 564 8.27 9.07 -16.23
CA ASN A 564 9.09 9.05 -15.04
C ASN A 564 10.34 9.89 -15.29
N GLY A 565 10.58 10.90 -14.45
CA GLY A 565 11.70 11.80 -14.55
C GLY A 565 13.02 11.17 -14.15
N GLY A 566 14.11 11.69 -14.67
CA GLY A 566 15.44 11.33 -14.21
C GLY A 566 15.73 11.83 -12.79
N GLY A 567 16.82 11.34 -12.22
CA GLY A 567 17.26 11.70 -10.88
C GLY A 567 18.77 11.47 -10.67
N ARG A 568 19.23 11.65 -9.43
CA ARG A 568 20.59 11.39 -9.04
C ARG A 568 20.82 9.90 -8.75
N MET A 569 21.92 9.34 -9.19
CA MET A 569 22.47 8.08 -8.71
C MET A 569 23.38 8.34 -7.50
N PRO A 570 23.70 7.35 -6.67
CA PRO A 570 24.81 7.45 -5.73
C PRO A 570 26.11 7.83 -6.45
N THR A 571 27.10 8.31 -5.69
CA THR A 571 28.42 8.65 -6.23
C THR A 571 29.00 7.47 -7.02
N PRO A 572 29.34 7.64 -8.31
CA PRO A 572 29.81 6.54 -9.15
C PRO A 572 31.10 5.89 -8.61
N ILE A 573 31.18 4.56 -8.75
CA ILE A 573 32.39 3.80 -8.48
C ILE A 573 33.06 3.51 -9.83
N ASP A 574 34.26 4.07 -10.05
CA ASP A 574 35.13 3.78 -11.21
C ASP A 574 34.40 3.66 -12.57
N GLY A 575 33.33 4.45 -12.75
CA GLY A 575 32.52 4.46 -13.97
C GLY A 575 31.52 3.31 -14.12
N LEU A 576 31.26 2.52 -13.07
CA LEU A 576 30.29 1.42 -13.11
C LEU A 576 28.86 1.91 -13.37
N TRP A 577 28.51 3.14 -12.98
CA TRP A 577 27.23 3.80 -13.33
C TRP A 577 27.41 5.30 -13.50
N SER A 578 26.41 5.96 -14.12
CA SER A 578 26.41 7.40 -14.32
C SER A 578 25.99 8.14 -13.04
N GLU A 579 26.38 9.42 -12.88
CA GLU A 579 25.91 10.28 -11.78
C GLU A 579 24.40 10.48 -11.77
N ARG A 580 23.74 10.31 -12.91
CA ARG A 580 22.30 10.53 -13.09
C ARG A 580 21.67 9.45 -13.95
N PHE A 581 20.47 9.03 -13.60
CA PHE A 581 19.62 8.22 -14.47
C PHE A 581 18.70 9.09 -15.32
N HIS A 582 18.30 8.56 -16.46
CA HIS A 582 17.49 9.25 -17.46
C HIS A 582 16.00 9.12 -17.18
N ALA A 583 15.21 10.04 -17.75
CA ALA A 583 13.76 9.91 -17.79
C ALA A 583 13.35 8.77 -18.74
N TYR A 584 12.21 8.14 -18.43
CA TYR A 584 11.64 7.08 -19.25
C TYR A 584 10.11 7.12 -19.22
N GLU A 585 9.51 6.41 -20.15
CA GLU A 585 8.06 6.30 -20.29
C GLU A 585 7.61 4.85 -20.30
N GLN A 586 6.42 4.62 -19.77
CA GLN A 586 5.76 3.32 -19.76
C GLN A 586 4.32 3.50 -20.24
N VAL A 587 3.87 2.58 -21.07
CA VAL A 587 2.47 2.49 -21.50
C VAL A 587 1.90 1.17 -21.02
N SER A 588 0.72 1.21 -20.45
CA SER A 588 -0.05 0.02 -20.08
C SER A 588 -1.45 0.14 -20.67
N ALA A 589 -2.03 -0.97 -21.10
CA ALA A 589 -3.38 -0.99 -21.63
C ALA A 589 -4.10 -2.30 -21.29
N GLN A 590 -5.40 -2.23 -21.09
CA GLN A 590 -6.27 -3.38 -20.84
C GLN A 590 -7.58 -3.26 -21.58
N VAL A 591 -8.08 -4.37 -22.08
CA VAL A 591 -9.44 -4.52 -22.61
C VAL A 591 -10.17 -5.56 -21.77
N THR A 592 -11.35 -5.18 -21.28
CA THR A 592 -12.22 -6.06 -20.49
C THR A 592 -13.55 -6.24 -21.20
N ARG A 593 -13.97 -7.50 -21.36
CA ARG A 593 -15.31 -7.87 -21.84
C ARG A 593 -16.13 -8.40 -20.67
N TRP A 594 -17.26 -7.76 -20.39
CA TRP A 594 -18.18 -8.16 -19.34
C TRP A 594 -19.33 -8.99 -19.91
N PHE A 595 -19.59 -10.12 -19.26
CA PHE A 595 -20.74 -11.00 -19.49
C PHE A 595 -21.60 -11.04 -18.22
N ARG A 596 -22.71 -11.76 -18.26
CA ARG A 596 -23.64 -11.80 -17.13
C ARG A 596 -23.02 -12.38 -15.85
N HIS A 597 -22.23 -13.45 -15.97
CA HIS A 597 -21.66 -14.19 -14.84
C HIS A 597 -20.14 -14.20 -14.81
N PHE A 598 -19.47 -13.65 -15.81
CA PHE A 598 -18.03 -13.59 -15.86
C PHE A 598 -17.54 -12.38 -16.67
N SER A 599 -16.30 -12.07 -16.52
CA SER A 599 -15.58 -11.14 -17.41
C SER A 599 -14.25 -11.72 -17.83
N ILE A 600 -13.81 -11.39 -19.04
CA ILE A 600 -12.48 -11.72 -19.54
C ILE A 600 -11.74 -10.40 -19.71
N TYR A 601 -10.48 -10.37 -19.30
CA TYR A 601 -9.60 -9.24 -19.52
C TYR A 601 -8.29 -9.69 -20.13
N VAL A 602 -7.76 -8.86 -21.02
CA VAL A 602 -6.45 -9.03 -21.66
C VAL A 602 -5.76 -7.69 -21.66
N GLY A 603 -4.49 -7.65 -21.34
CA GLY A 603 -3.75 -6.42 -21.28
C GLY A 603 -2.26 -6.61 -21.40
N GLY A 604 -1.55 -5.49 -21.28
CA GLY A 604 -0.11 -5.47 -21.23
C GLY A 604 0.39 -4.28 -20.42
N GLU A 605 1.46 -4.52 -19.72
CA GLU A 605 2.20 -3.55 -18.94
C GLU A 605 3.53 -3.25 -19.60
N ASN A 606 4.01 -2.02 -19.39
CA ASN A 606 5.27 -1.56 -19.96
C ASN A 606 5.40 -1.86 -21.48
N LEU A 607 4.34 -1.57 -22.26
CA LEU A 607 4.26 -1.84 -23.69
C LEU A 607 5.33 -1.08 -24.50
N THR A 608 5.97 -0.06 -23.93
CA THR A 608 7.14 0.61 -24.48
C THR A 608 8.38 -0.29 -24.46
N GLY A 609 8.37 -1.37 -23.65
CA GLY A 609 9.48 -2.28 -23.50
C GLY A 609 10.70 -1.66 -22.83
N PHE A 610 10.54 -0.49 -22.18
CA PHE A 610 11.65 0.15 -21.49
C PHE A 610 12.10 -0.69 -20.30
N ARG A 611 13.42 -0.86 -20.15
CA ARG A 611 14.02 -1.49 -18.98
C ARG A 611 15.35 -0.81 -18.63
N GLN A 612 15.71 -0.84 -17.38
CA GLN A 612 17.05 -0.48 -16.92
C GLN A 612 18.02 -1.56 -17.39
N LYS A 613 18.95 -1.19 -18.30
CA LYS A 613 19.87 -2.16 -18.90
C LYS A 613 20.82 -2.80 -17.88
N GLN A 614 21.24 -2.01 -16.91
CA GLN A 614 22.16 -2.44 -15.84
C GLN A 614 21.42 -2.25 -14.51
N ALA A 615 20.51 -3.18 -14.22
CA ALA A 615 19.78 -3.20 -12.95
C ALA A 615 20.64 -3.77 -11.82
N ILE A 616 21.57 -4.67 -12.17
CA ILE A 616 22.56 -5.27 -11.29
C ILE A 616 23.96 -4.77 -11.75
N VAL A 617 24.69 -4.21 -10.82
CA VAL A 617 26.06 -3.69 -11.04
C VAL A 617 27.03 -4.83 -10.79
N ASN A 618 28.02 -4.97 -11.68
CA ASN A 618 29.04 -6.02 -11.63
C ASN A 618 28.48 -7.44 -11.52
N ALA A 619 27.43 -7.73 -12.33
CA ALA A 619 26.74 -9.02 -12.36
C ALA A 619 27.68 -10.20 -12.75
N ASP A 620 28.77 -9.93 -13.50
CA ASP A 620 29.77 -10.92 -13.89
C ASP A 620 30.61 -11.44 -12.71
N ASP A 621 30.72 -10.67 -11.62
CA ASP A 621 31.40 -11.08 -10.39
C ASP A 621 30.54 -10.80 -9.15
N PRO A 622 29.50 -11.64 -8.91
CA PRO A 622 28.54 -11.40 -7.84
C PRO A 622 29.09 -11.61 -6.43
N TRP A 623 30.32 -12.06 -6.32
CA TRP A 623 31.01 -12.29 -5.05
C TRP A 623 31.94 -11.14 -4.65
N SER A 624 32.10 -10.13 -5.53
CA SER A 624 32.93 -8.96 -5.27
C SER A 624 32.24 -7.94 -4.36
N ASP A 625 33.02 -7.08 -3.73
CA ASP A 625 32.56 -5.95 -2.90
C ASP A 625 31.95 -4.79 -3.71
N THR A 626 32.00 -4.88 -5.04
CA THR A 626 31.38 -3.93 -5.97
C THR A 626 30.08 -4.46 -6.59
N PHE A 627 29.71 -5.71 -6.33
CA PHE A 627 28.42 -6.25 -6.74
C PHE A 627 27.27 -5.51 -6.04
N ASP A 628 26.27 -5.06 -6.79
CA ASP A 628 25.15 -4.34 -6.21
C ASP A 628 23.86 -4.46 -7.04
N SER A 629 22.85 -5.10 -6.46
CA SER A 629 21.51 -5.24 -7.02
C SER A 629 20.52 -4.17 -6.57
N THR A 630 20.97 -3.21 -5.70
CA THR A 630 20.09 -2.17 -5.12
C THR A 630 20.06 -0.87 -5.92
N MET A 631 20.84 -0.76 -7.01
CA MET A 631 20.93 0.44 -7.85
C MET A 631 19.76 0.58 -8.84
N VAL A 632 18.55 0.22 -8.41
CA VAL A 632 17.35 0.19 -9.25
C VAL A 632 16.62 1.53 -9.25
N TRP A 633 16.41 2.08 -10.44
CA TRP A 633 15.69 3.34 -10.66
C TRP A 633 14.57 3.24 -11.70
N GLY A 634 14.51 2.14 -12.47
CA GLY A 634 13.54 1.90 -13.52
C GLY A 634 13.02 0.46 -13.51
N PRO A 635 12.17 0.09 -14.46
CA PRO A 635 11.72 -1.29 -14.62
C PRO A 635 12.88 -2.24 -14.88
N VAL A 636 12.84 -3.40 -14.25
CA VAL A 636 13.86 -4.46 -14.41
C VAL A 636 13.53 -5.41 -15.56
N HIS A 637 12.26 -5.50 -15.94
CA HIS A 637 11.76 -6.30 -17.07
C HIS A 637 11.11 -5.44 -18.15
N GLY A 638 11.04 -5.94 -19.38
CA GLY A 638 10.40 -5.31 -20.53
C GLY A 638 8.86 -5.41 -20.51
N ALA A 639 8.25 -5.48 -21.70
CA ALA A 639 6.80 -5.59 -21.84
C ALA A 639 6.28 -6.95 -21.32
N VAL A 640 5.19 -6.89 -20.56
CA VAL A 640 4.48 -8.06 -20.02
C VAL A 640 3.07 -8.08 -20.58
N PHE A 641 2.65 -9.20 -21.15
CA PHE A 641 1.28 -9.41 -21.57
C PHE A 641 0.59 -10.39 -20.61
N TYR A 642 -0.70 -10.19 -20.39
CA TYR A 642 -1.47 -11.01 -19.49
C TYR A 642 -2.91 -11.20 -19.97
N ALA A 643 -3.52 -12.27 -19.47
CA ALA A 643 -4.94 -12.53 -19.63
C ALA A 643 -5.52 -13.09 -18.32
N GLY A 644 -6.81 -12.86 -18.11
CA GLY A 644 -7.49 -13.45 -16.98
C GLY A 644 -9.01 -13.50 -17.13
N VAL A 645 -9.63 -14.24 -16.24
CA VAL A 645 -11.07 -14.41 -16.17
C VAL A 645 -11.56 -14.23 -14.73
N ARG A 646 -12.61 -13.44 -14.55
CA ARG A 646 -13.34 -13.30 -13.28
C ARG A 646 -14.70 -13.94 -13.44
N ILE A 647 -15.02 -14.93 -12.61
CA ILE A 647 -16.26 -15.70 -12.66
C ILE A 647 -17.01 -15.42 -11.37
N ASN A 648 -18.30 -15.08 -11.49
CA ASN A 648 -19.19 -14.90 -10.36
C ASN A 648 -20.31 -15.94 -10.47
N PHE A 649 -20.34 -16.87 -9.51
CA PHE A 649 -21.31 -17.97 -9.48
C PHE A 649 -22.69 -17.55 -8.91
N GLY A 650 -22.88 -16.24 -8.59
CA GLY A 650 -24.13 -15.73 -8.07
C GLY A 650 -24.36 -16.08 -6.60
N ARG A 651 -25.59 -15.89 -6.13
CA ARG A 651 -25.98 -16.29 -4.77
C ARG A 651 -25.94 -17.81 -4.67
N LEU A 652 -25.23 -18.30 -3.65
CA LEU A 652 -25.28 -19.70 -3.24
C LEU A 652 -26.66 -20.03 -2.65
#